data_d3ecb1687f6288f150647ac8a86fa78a
#
_entry.id   d3ecb1687f6288f150647ac8a86fa78a
#
_cell.length_a   1.000
_cell.length_b   1.000
_cell.length_c   1.000
_cell.angle_alpha   90.00
_cell.angle_beta   90.00
_cell.angle_gamma   90.00
#
_symmetry.space_group_name_H-M   'P 1'
#
loop_
_entity.id
_entity.type
_entity.pdbx_description
1 polymer ?
#
loop_
_entity_poly.entity_id
_entity_poly.type
_entity_poly.pdbx_seq_one_letter_code
_entity_poly.pdbx_strand_id
1 'polypeptide(L)'
;MKVFSAPAEVLVDPSLNLTSIVERHRADSTNPVLYRRQMSPGNWQPVRAQQFHQMVTDLAKGMIAAGIRPGDRVGIMSRTRFEWTVIDFAIWYAGAISVPVYETNAPAQAAWALAHSEATAIFVEDEKLLARIAEAEEFASTTEEPMQLKHHWVIENGDLDTLSARASEVSDEQLEQVRSVAGCDDLATIVYTSGTTGRPKGCALTHGHFLNLIANTRLVEPEIANSRNSSILFLPLAHVLARLIQVLALDAGLVIGHSPNIKNLASDLDSFKPTMLLVVPRVFEKVYEGAMAKAAKGGKFNKSLFERSTDIAVRWSQAKVEGRVPLKLAAQYALYDKLVYSKLRAALGGELRYAVSGGGPLGERLAHFFHAVGVQVVEGYGLTETCAPIAVGRINPYQIGMLGPLIPGSEGYIAEDGELLVRGVGVISSYYKNPEEDAHAFTEDGWFRTGDLARFDERGYLKIVGRKKEIIVTAGGKNVIPGIAEGHLRTSPLVSQAMLVGDEKPFVAALVTLDPDTLPEQLEHLGLPRSLSIPEAAVHPAVRAAIQKLVDEANQLVSRAEGIREFRIMSRDLTEEDGYLTPSQKLRRAKILQDFSSYVDEMYGKVSDSTSDSLARLQEYAAEQSEKFAELREQAAERLHEYADQQTERLAELREQAAEKFEELREQTAEMMQKPQEEKAKDDAKKSEKAKKPEKAEDSSAEAPAEKAEAKKAEGDNA
;
A
#
# COMPACT_ATOMS: atom_id res chain seq x y z
N MET A 1 -34.68 6.13 -19.88
CA MET A 1 -33.33 6.10 -19.33
C MET A 1 -32.77 7.51 -19.34
N LYS A 2 -32.26 8.03 -18.20
CA LYS A 2 -31.66 9.38 -18.14
C LYS A 2 -30.14 9.20 -18.10
N VAL A 3 -29.46 9.68 -19.14
CA VAL A 3 -27.97 9.70 -19.19
C VAL A 3 -27.52 11.03 -18.61
N PHE A 4 -26.54 10.96 -17.70
CA PHE A 4 -25.80 12.10 -17.22
C PHE A 4 -24.49 12.14 -18.01
N SER A 5 -24.20 13.26 -18.63
CA SER A 5 -23.04 13.46 -19.50
C SER A 5 -22.30 14.72 -19.08
N ALA A 6 -21.00 14.61 -18.98
CA ALA A 6 -20.07 15.71 -18.81
C ALA A 6 -19.09 15.68 -19.99
N PRO A 7 -19.34 16.45 -21.07
CA PRO A 7 -18.46 16.46 -22.25
C PRO A 7 -17.01 16.80 -21.86
N ALA A 8 -16.05 16.21 -22.57
CA ALA A 8 -14.64 16.55 -22.37
C ALA A 8 -14.39 18.03 -22.70
N GLU A 9 -13.76 18.74 -21.78
CA GLU A 9 -13.38 20.14 -21.99
C GLU A 9 -12.02 20.24 -22.67
N VAL A 10 -11.16 19.22 -22.47
CA VAL A 10 -9.84 19.11 -23.09
C VAL A 10 -9.70 17.73 -23.72
N LEU A 11 -9.28 17.71 -24.99
CA LEU A 11 -8.77 16.52 -25.66
C LEU A 11 -7.28 16.69 -25.89
N VAL A 12 -6.51 15.71 -25.43
CA VAL A 12 -5.05 15.70 -25.56
C VAL A 12 -4.68 15.30 -27.00
N ASP A 13 -3.57 15.87 -27.52
CA ASP A 13 -3.03 15.51 -28.82
C ASP A 13 -2.76 13.98 -28.86
N PRO A 14 -3.32 13.23 -29.83
CA PRO A 14 -3.17 11.78 -29.92
C PRO A 14 -1.72 11.28 -30.05
N SER A 15 -0.79 12.13 -30.50
CA SER A 15 0.64 11.78 -30.62
C SER A 15 1.38 11.82 -29.28
N LEU A 16 0.77 12.36 -28.22
CA LEU A 16 1.41 12.46 -26.91
C LEU A 16 1.31 11.15 -26.11
N ASN A 17 2.29 10.93 -25.27
CA ASN A 17 2.30 9.90 -24.26
C ASN A 17 2.70 10.49 -22.89
N LEU A 18 2.70 9.69 -21.83
CA LEU A 18 2.94 10.15 -20.44
C LEU A 18 4.30 10.81 -20.23
N THR A 19 5.31 10.48 -21.04
CA THR A 19 6.64 11.13 -20.96
C THR A 19 6.59 12.61 -21.33
N SER A 20 5.60 13.03 -22.11
CA SER A 20 5.39 14.43 -22.52
C SER A 20 5.24 15.38 -21.33
N ILE A 21 4.76 14.87 -20.19
CA ILE A 21 4.67 15.63 -18.93
C ILE A 21 6.07 16.00 -18.43
N VAL A 22 6.99 15.04 -18.45
CA VAL A 22 8.39 15.25 -18.01
C VAL A 22 9.11 16.19 -18.95
N GLU A 23 8.94 16.02 -20.28
CA GLU A 23 9.52 16.90 -21.29
C GLU A 23 9.04 18.35 -21.14
N ARG A 24 7.75 18.56 -20.85
CA ARG A 24 7.21 19.89 -20.59
C ARG A 24 7.88 20.56 -19.38
N HIS A 25 8.06 19.82 -18.27
CA HIS A 25 8.72 20.34 -17.08
C HIS A 25 10.23 20.56 -17.29
N ARG A 26 10.89 19.70 -18.08
CA ARG A 26 12.28 19.90 -18.47
C ARG A 26 12.49 21.19 -19.24
N ALA A 27 11.55 21.51 -20.14
CA ALA A 27 11.60 22.71 -20.95
C ALA A 27 11.28 24.01 -20.17
N ASP A 28 10.72 23.90 -18.95
CA ASP A 28 10.44 25.05 -18.10
C ASP A 28 11.75 25.65 -17.58
N SER A 29 12.01 26.88 -18.00
CA SER A 29 13.23 27.64 -17.62
C SER A 29 13.36 27.91 -16.12
N THR A 30 12.26 27.85 -15.37
CA THR A 30 12.25 27.98 -13.90
C THR A 30 12.83 26.77 -13.20
N ASN A 31 12.94 25.63 -13.89
CA ASN A 31 13.40 24.34 -13.35
C ASN A 31 12.75 24.02 -11.99
N PRO A 32 11.43 23.83 -11.95
CA PRO A 32 10.67 23.71 -10.69
C PRO A 32 11.09 22.47 -9.90
N VAL A 33 10.86 22.52 -8.58
CA VAL A 33 10.95 21.34 -7.71
C VAL A 33 9.70 20.50 -7.97
N LEU A 34 9.89 19.24 -8.37
CA LEU A 34 8.81 18.29 -8.63
C LEU A 34 8.66 17.28 -7.49
N TYR A 35 9.79 16.92 -6.86
CA TYR A 35 9.80 15.94 -5.77
C TYR A 35 10.65 16.44 -4.60
N ARG A 36 10.33 15.92 -3.41
CA ARG A 36 11.23 15.93 -2.26
C ARG A 36 11.52 14.48 -1.90
N ARG A 37 12.75 14.02 -2.18
CA ARG A 37 13.21 12.66 -1.88
C ARG A 37 13.67 12.58 -0.43
N GLN A 38 13.17 11.59 0.31
CA GLN A 38 13.61 11.34 1.67
C GLN A 38 14.97 10.61 1.65
N MET A 39 16.02 11.25 2.14
CA MET A 39 17.36 10.66 2.23
C MET A 39 17.59 9.95 3.56
N SER A 40 16.91 10.38 4.60
CA SER A 40 16.83 9.76 5.92
C SER A 40 15.59 10.30 6.63
N PRO A 41 15.11 9.70 7.73
CA PRO A 41 13.92 10.17 8.44
C PRO A 41 13.96 11.69 8.70
N GLY A 42 12.95 12.41 8.19
CA GLY A 42 12.83 13.86 8.32
C GLY A 42 13.73 14.70 7.41
N ASN A 43 14.65 14.12 6.65
CA ASN A 43 15.53 14.84 5.75
C ASN A 43 15.07 14.71 4.29
N TRP A 44 14.42 15.74 3.79
CA TRP A 44 13.85 15.82 2.44
C TRP A 44 14.69 16.71 1.53
N GLN A 45 15.23 16.14 0.45
CA GLN A 45 15.99 16.87 -0.55
C GLN A 45 15.15 17.15 -1.79
N PRO A 46 15.18 18.37 -2.33
CA PRO A 46 14.44 18.72 -3.53
C PRO A 46 15.04 18.04 -4.77
N VAL A 47 14.19 17.47 -5.60
CA VAL A 47 14.53 17.01 -6.95
C VAL A 47 13.83 17.92 -7.94
N ARG A 48 14.62 18.60 -8.78
CA ARG A 48 14.13 19.54 -9.78
C ARG A 48 13.81 18.85 -11.10
N ALA A 49 13.04 19.50 -11.94
CA ALA A 49 12.56 18.98 -13.21
C ALA A 49 13.69 18.43 -14.11
N GLN A 50 14.77 19.19 -14.30
CA GLN A 50 15.91 18.76 -15.11
C GLN A 50 16.64 17.57 -14.48
N GLN A 51 16.77 17.54 -13.16
CA GLN A 51 17.38 16.42 -12.45
C GLN A 51 16.51 15.16 -12.57
N PHE A 52 15.19 15.29 -12.40
CA PHE A 52 14.26 14.16 -12.56
C PHE A 52 14.30 13.61 -13.99
N HIS A 53 14.24 14.51 -14.98
CA HIS A 53 14.40 14.12 -16.40
C HIS A 53 15.70 13.35 -16.63
N GLN A 54 16.83 13.83 -16.13
CA GLN A 54 18.12 13.14 -16.29
C GLN A 54 18.10 11.74 -15.68
N MET A 55 17.58 11.60 -14.44
CA MET A 55 17.48 10.29 -13.78
C MET A 55 16.62 9.29 -14.58
N VAL A 56 15.49 9.78 -15.11
CA VAL A 56 14.57 8.93 -15.89
C VAL A 56 15.20 8.54 -17.23
N THR A 57 15.83 9.50 -17.93
CA THR A 57 16.42 9.23 -19.26
C THR A 57 17.67 8.37 -19.18
N ASP A 58 18.52 8.54 -18.16
CA ASP A 58 19.68 7.68 -17.96
C ASP A 58 19.28 6.24 -17.68
N LEU A 59 18.27 6.05 -16.82
CA LEU A 59 17.72 4.73 -16.54
C LEU A 59 17.09 4.10 -17.80
N ALA A 60 16.31 4.86 -18.55
CA ALA A 60 15.68 4.40 -19.80
C ALA A 60 16.72 3.95 -20.83
N LYS A 61 17.78 4.76 -21.04
CA LYS A 61 18.90 4.41 -21.91
C LYS A 61 19.60 3.14 -21.44
N GLY A 62 19.81 2.98 -20.13
CA GLY A 62 20.38 1.77 -19.53
C GLY A 62 19.51 0.54 -19.79
N MET A 63 18.18 0.67 -19.68
CA MET A 63 17.23 -0.40 -20.01
C MET A 63 17.28 -0.76 -21.50
N ILE A 64 17.33 0.21 -22.40
CA ILE A 64 17.47 -0.01 -23.85
C ILE A 64 18.78 -0.72 -24.15
N ALA A 65 19.89 -0.29 -23.53
CA ALA A 65 21.20 -0.95 -23.65
C ALA A 65 21.19 -2.38 -23.12
N ALA A 66 20.38 -2.67 -22.08
CA ALA A 66 20.15 -4.02 -21.56
C ALA A 66 19.27 -4.88 -22.47
N GLY A 67 18.65 -4.30 -23.50
CA GLY A 67 17.88 -5.04 -24.50
C GLY A 67 16.37 -4.87 -24.43
N ILE A 68 15.84 -3.99 -23.56
CA ILE A 68 14.42 -3.64 -23.54
C ILE A 68 14.04 -2.94 -24.85
N ARG A 69 12.91 -3.29 -25.40
CA ARG A 69 12.39 -2.82 -26.68
C ARG A 69 11.02 -2.17 -26.51
N PRO A 70 10.59 -1.29 -27.42
CA PRO A 70 9.22 -0.81 -27.46
C PRO A 70 8.21 -1.96 -27.45
N GLY A 71 7.19 -1.84 -26.61
CA GLY A 71 6.16 -2.86 -26.42
C GLY A 71 6.53 -4.01 -25.46
N ASP A 72 7.76 -4.08 -24.95
CA ASP A 72 8.12 -5.04 -23.88
C ASP A 72 7.36 -4.70 -22.60
N ARG A 73 7.00 -5.72 -21.83
CA ARG A 73 6.37 -5.53 -20.50
C ARG A 73 7.43 -5.68 -19.44
N VAL A 74 7.48 -4.66 -18.54
CA VAL A 74 8.44 -4.60 -17.44
C VAL A 74 7.71 -4.54 -16.12
N GLY A 75 7.96 -5.52 -15.25
CA GLY A 75 7.38 -5.61 -13.92
C GLY A 75 7.98 -4.60 -12.95
N ILE A 76 7.16 -4.12 -12.00
CA ILE A 76 7.64 -3.34 -10.85
C ILE A 76 6.99 -3.92 -9.59
N MET A 77 7.79 -4.48 -8.67
CA MET A 77 7.35 -5.03 -7.38
C MET A 77 8.11 -4.38 -6.24
N SER A 78 7.57 -3.29 -5.72
CA SER A 78 8.20 -2.49 -4.66
C SER A 78 7.15 -1.68 -3.93
N ARG A 79 7.44 -1.35 -2.66
CA ARG A 79 6.67 -0.37 -1.89
C ARG A 79 6.72 1.01 -2.56
N THR A 80 5.83 1.89 -2.13
CA THR A 80 5.76 3.27 -2.61
C THR A 80 7.02 4.03 -2.23
N ARG A 81 7.86 4.35 -3.21
CA ARG A 81 9.13 5.06 -3.04
C ARG A 81 9.46 5.90 -4.27
N PHE A 82 10.40 6.85 -4.14
CA PHE A 82 10.79 7.73 -5.23
C PHE A 82 11.32 6.97 -6.46
N GLU A 83 12.09 5.93 -6.25
CA GLU A 83 12.67 5.09 -7.30
C GLU A 83 11.58 4.38 -8.13
N TRP A 84 10.46 4.00 -7.50
CA TRP A 84 9.31 3.45 -8.19
C TRP A 84 8.83 4.40 -9.31
N THR A 85 8.74 5.69 -8.99
CA THR A 85 8.35 6.73 -9.96
C THR A 85 9.37 6.88 -11.09
N VAL A 86 10.67 6.89 -10.76
CA VAL A 86 11.74 6.97 -11.75
C VAL A 86 11.68 5.79 -12.71
N ILE A 87 11.48 4.56 -12.19
CA ILE A 87 11.36 3.33 -12.97
C ILE A 87 10.16 3.39 -13.91
N ASP A 88 8.99 3.79 -13.40
CA ASP A 88 7.76 3.82 -14.19
C ASP A 88 7.87 4.75 -15.40
N PHE A 89 8.42 5.96 -15.19
CA PHE A 89 8.69 6.89 -16.29
C PHE A 89 9.80 6.38 -17.22
N ALA A 90 10.84 5.74 -16.69
CA ALA A 90 11.93 5.19 -17.52
C ALA A 90 11.41 4.05 -18.43
N ILE A 91 10.47 3.23 -17.96
CA ILE A 91 9.79 2.21 -18.77
C ILE A 91 9.08 2.88 -19.95
N TRP A 92 8.33 3.96 -19.72
CA TRP A 92 7.64 4.68 -20.78
C TRP A 92 8.61 5.40 -21.75
N TYR A 93 9.73 5.94 -21.24
CA TYR A 93 10.80 6.49 -22.11
C TYR A 93 11.46 5.42 -22.98
N ALA A 94 11.54 4.18 -22.51
CA ALA A 94 12.00 3.05 -23.29
C ALA A 94 10.93 2.50 -24.24
N GLY A 95 9.76 3.16 -24.38
CA GLY A 95 8.63 2.69 -25.18
C GLY A 95 7.99 1.41 -24.69
N ALA A 96 8.29 0.99 -23.45
CA ALA A 96 7.83 -0.24 -22.85
C ALA A 96 6.55 -0.02 -22.00
N ILE A 97 5.92 -1.11 -21.61
CA ILE A 97 4.66 -1.17 -20.88
C ILE A 97 4.95 -1.61 -19.45
N SER A 98 4.51 -0.84 -18.45
CA SER A 98 4.74 -1.23 -17.06
C SER A 98 3.66 -2.20 -16.54
N VAL A 99 4.10 -3.17 -15.74
CA VAL A 99 3.24 -4.17 -15.08
C VAL A 99 3.46 -4.06 -13.56
N PRO A 100 2.65 -3.25 -12.88
CA PRO A 100 2.77 -3.10 -11.44
C PRO A 100 2.30 -4.37 -10.72
N VAL A 101 3.13 -4.87 -9.81
CA VAL A 101 2.87 -6.02 -8.95
C VAL A 101 2.92 -5.55 -7.50
N TYR A 102 1.93 -5.90 -6.70
CA TYR A 102 1.96 -5.55 -5.28
C TYR A 102 3.08 -6.31 -4.56
N GLU A 103 3.79 -5.61 -3.70
CA GLU A 103 4.84 -6.19 -2.86
C GLU A 103 4.31 -7.27 -1.89
N THR A 104 3.00 -7.29 -1.66
CA THR A 104 2.30 -8.25 -0.81
C THR A 104 1.76 -9.46 -1.56
N ASN A 105 1.83 -9.47 -2.90
CA ASN A 105 1.33 -10.60 -3.70
C ASN A 105 2.05 -11.90 -3.33
N ALA A 106 1.27 -12.97 -3.17
CA ALA A 106 1.80 -14.32 -3.05
C ALA A 106 2.51 -14.74 -4.36
N PRO A 107 3.47 -15.68 -4.31
CA PRO A 107 4.19 -16.15 -5.50
C PRO A 107 3.28 -16.53 -6.69
N ALA A 108 2.20 -17.26 -6.46
CA ALA A 108 1.24 -17.63 -7.50
C ALA A 108 0.52 -16.43 -8.14
N GLN A 109 0.29 -15.34 -7.40
CA GLN A 109 -0.33 -14.13 -7.94
C GLN A 109 0.66 -13.32 -8.77
N ALA A 110 1.92 -13.21 -8.32
CA ALA A 110 2.99 -12.58 -9.06
C ALA A 110 3.29 -13.36 -10.35
N ALA A 111 3.37 -14.69 -10.25
CA ALA A 111 3.54 -15.59 -11.40
C ALA A 111 2.48 -15.37 -12.47
N TRP A 112 1.20 -15.34 -12.07
CA TRP A 112 0.09 -15.10 -12.99
C TRP A 112 0.22 -13.74 -13.70
N ALA A 113 0.44 -12.66 -12.95
CA ALA A 113 0.52 -11.31 -13.52
C ALA A 113 1.69 -11.18 -14.52
N LEU A 114 2.85 -11.73 -14.19
CA LEU A 114 4.06 -11.62 -15.01
C LEU A 114 4.04 -12.59 -16.21
N ALA A 115 3.50 -13.79 -16.05
CA ALA A 115 3.36 -14.75 -17.15
C ALA A 115 2.30 -14.28 -18.16
N HIS A 116 1.09 -13.96 -17.69
CA HIS A 116 -0.01 -13.52 -18.54
C HIS A 116 0.30 -12.22 -19.29
N SER A 117 1.00 -11.28 -18.66
CA SER A 117 1.48 -10.06 -19.33
C SER A 117 2.66 -10.32 -20.26
N GLU A 118 3.28 -11.50 -20.22
CA GLU A 118 4.54 -11.82 -20.93
C GLU A 118 5.66 -10.84 -20.57
N ALA A 119 5.80 -10.53 -19.27
CA ALA A 119 6.85 -9.63 -18.80
C ALA A 119 8.24 -10.19 -19.12
N THR A 120 9.13 -9.33 -19.64
CA THR A 120 10.50 -9.71 -20.03
C THR A 120 11.55 -9.30 -19.00
N ALA A 121 11.20 -8.39 -18.10
CA ALA A 121 12.06 -7.91 -17.03
C ALA A 121 11.22 -7.51 -15.81
N ILE A 122 11.85 -7.44 -14.64
CA ILE A 122 11.23 -6.96 -13.42
C ILE A 122 12.22 -6.17 -12.58
N PHE A 123 11.73 -5.07 -12.00
CA PHE A 123 12.37 -4.37 -10.89
C PHE A 123 11.73 -4.82 -9.58
N VAL A 124 12.54 -5.23 -8.62
CA VAL A 124 12.12 -5.58 -7.26
C VAL A 124 12.81 -4.66 -6.25
N GLU A 125 12.19 -4.44 -5.08
CA GLU A 125 12.75 -3.54 -4.09
C GLU A 125 14.05 -4.07 -3.48
N ASP A 126 14.02 -5.32 -3.00
CA ASP A 126 15.07 -5.94 -2.20
C ASP A 126 15.24 -7.44 -2.51
N GLU A 127 16.23 -8.07 -1.89
CA GLU A 127 16.51 -9.51 -2.01
C GLU A 127 15.34 -10.39 -1.57
N LYS A 128 14.52 -9.94 -0.61
CA LYS A 128 13.36 -10.69 -0.16
C LYS A 128 12.30 -10.78 -1.25
N LEU A 129 12.07 -9.69 -1.97
CA LEU A 129 11.14 -9.70 -3.11
C LEU A 129 11.75 -10.42 -4.32
N LEU A 130 13.07 -10.37 -4.49
CA LEU A 130 13.75 -11.19 -5.51
C LEU A 130 13.53 -12.69 -5.24
N ALA A 131 13.72 -13.15 -4.01
CA ALA A 131 13.44 -14.53 -3.62
C ALA A 131 11.98 -14.92 -3.89
N ARG A 132 11.02 -14.01 -3.62
CA ARG A 132 9.60 -14.25 -3.93
C ARG A 132 9.34 -14.36 -5.43
N ILE A 133 10.07 -13.63 -6.27
CA ILE A 133 9.98 -13.80 -7.74
C ILE A 133 10.56 -15.14 -8.17
N ALA A 134 11.66 -15.61 -7.56
CA ALA A 134 12.18 -16.94 -7.83
C ALA A 134 11.16 -18.05 -7.48
N GLU A 135 10.46 -17.93 -6.35
CA GLU A 135 9.33 -18.82 -6.00
C GLU A 135 8.19 -18.72 -7.03
N ALA A 136 7.92 -17.53 -7.56
CA ALA A 136 6.91 -17.32 -8.59
C ALA A 136 7.32 -17.97 -9.92
N GLU A 137 8.59 -17.90 -10.31
CA GLU A 137 9.13 -18.58 -11.51
C GLU A 137 9.06 -20.11 -11.38
N GLU A 138 9.40 -20.63 -10.20
CA GLU A 138 9.25 -22.06 -9.90
C GLU A 138 7.77 -22.49 -10.02
N PHE A 139 6.85 -21.72 -9.40
CA PHE A 139 5.41 -21.97 -9.52
C PHE A 139 4.96 -21.92 -10.99
N ALA A 140 5.33 -20.90 -11.76
CA ALA A 140 4.95 -20.74 -13.16
C ALA A 140 5.48 -21.89 -14.03
N SER A 141 6.67 -22.46 -13.72
CA SER A 141 7.25 -23.58 -14.45
C SER A 141 6.38 -24.85 -14.39
N THR A 142 5.49 -24.94 -13.42
CA THR A 142 4.54 -26.05 -13.25
C THR A 142 3.19 -25.80 -13.95
N THR A 143 3.01 -24.64 -14.58
CA THR A 143 1.78 -24.23 -15.27
C THR A 143 1.96 -24.25 -16.80
N GLU A 144 0.85 -24.07 -17.52
CA GLU A 144 0.87 -23.93 -18.99
C GLU A 144 1.39 -22.55 -19.46
N GLU A 145 1.54 -21.58 -18.54
CA GLU A 145 1.94 -20.21 -18.84
C GLU A 145 3.25 -19.89 -18.08
N PRO A 146 4.43 -20.27 -18.63
CA PRO A 146 5.70 -19.99 -17.97
C PRO A 146 6.05 -18.50 -18.04
N MET A 147 6.71 -17.99 -16.99
CA MET A 147 7.29 -16.67 -16.99
C MET A 147 8.50 -16.61 -17.95
N GLN A 148 8.72 -15.45 -18.57
CA GLN A 148 9.77 -15.23 -19.56
C GLN A 148 10.75 -14.11 -19.17
N LEU A 149 10.97 -13.92 -17.86
CA LEU A 149 11.87 -12.88 -17.36
C LEU A 149 13.32 -13.15 -17.79
N LYS A 150 13.92 -12.16 -18.43
CA LYS A 150 15.33 -12.15 -18.83
C LYS A 150 16.20 -11.35 -17.88
N HIS A 151 15.59 -10.39 -17.18
CA HIS A 151 16.29 -9.46 -16.30
C HIS A 151 15.55 -9.30 -14.98
N HIS A 152 16.31 -9.38 -13.90
CA HIS A 152 15.86 -9.10 -12.54
C HIS A 152 16.76 -7.99 -12.00
N TRP A 153 16.18 -6.85 -11.65
CA TRP A 153 16.91 -5.69 -11.12
C TRP A 153 16.43 -5.39 -9.70
N VAL A 154 17.38 -5.28 -8.77
CA VAL A 154 17.11 -5.05 -7.35
C VAL A 154 17.46 -3.61 -7.00
N ILE A 155 16.46 -2.84 -6.58
CA ILE A 155 16.61 -1.41 -6.33
C ILE A 155 17.65 -1.16 -5.22
N GLU A 156 17.58 -1.91 -4.11
CA GLU A 156 18.49 -1.73 -2.97
C GLU A 156 19.92 -2.21 -3.22
N ASN A 157 20.15 -3.01 -4.25
CA ASN A 157 21.49 -3.45 -4.66
C ASN A 157 22.21 -2.42 -5.54
N GLY A 158 21.54 -1.31 -5.92
CA GLY A 158 22.12 -0.28 -6.78
C GLY A 158 22.04 -0.62 -8.28
N ASP A 159 21.15 -1.53 -8.69
CA ASP A 159 20.99 -1.88 -10.09
C ASP A 159 20.48 -0.71 -10.95
N LEU A 160 19.76 0.24 -10.35
CA LEU A 160 19.37 1.47 -11.06
C LEU A 160 20.60 2.29 -11.46
N ASP A 161 21.58 2.43 -10.57
CA ASP A 161 22.81 3.14 -10.86
C ASP A 161 23.65 2.38 -11.90
N THR A 162 23.68 1.05 -11.81
CA THR A 162 24.37 0.17 -12.77
C THR A 162 23.77 0.28 -14.18
N LEU A 163 22.43 0.31 -14.29
CA LEU A 163 21.76 0.55 -15.56
C LEU A 163 22.03 1.96 -16.08
N SER A 164 21.89 2.98 -15.24
CA SER A 164 22.09 4.37 -15.61
C SER A 164 23.52 4.64 -16.06
N ALA A 165 24.53 3.93 -15.52
CA ALA A 165 25.91 4.04 -15.97
C ALA A 165 26.11 3.61 -17.44
N ARG A 166 25.20 2.82 -17.99
CA ARG A 166 25.19 2.41 -19.40
C ARG A 166 24.51 3.43 -20.34
N ALA A 167 24.02 4.56 -19.82
CA ALA A 167 23.31 5.56 -20.60
C ALA A 167 24.11 6.05 -21.83
N SER A 168 25.45 6.07 -21.76
CA SER A 168 26.31 6.46 -22.88
C SER A 168 26.29 5.51 -24.06
N GLU A 169 25.75 4.29 -23.91
CA GLU A 169 25.60 3.31 -24.99
C GLU A 169 24.43 3.66 -25.95
N VAL A 170 23.53 4.57 -25.53
CA VAL A 170 22.36 4.99 -26.30
C VAL A 170 22.37 6.51 -26.49
N SER A 171 22.26 6.97 -27.74
CA SER A 171 22.23 8.42 -28.00
C SER A 171 20.87 9.05 -27.62
N ASP A 172 20.84 10.40 -27.50
CA ASP A 172 19.59 11.12 -27.24
C ASP A 172 18.59 10.95 -28.41
N GLU A 173 19.08 10.92 -29.65
CA GLU A 173 18.25 10.71 -30.83
C GLU A 173 17.64 9.29 -30.86
N GLN A 174 18.39 8.29 -30.40
CA GLN A 174 17.87 6.92 -30.29
C GLN A 174 16.81 6.84 -29.20
N LEU A 175 17.04 7.47 -28.04
CA LEU A 175 16.04 7.52 -26.97
C LEU A 175 14.77 8.23 -27.46
N GLU A 176 14.90 9.36 -28.14
CA GLU A 176 13.74 10.12 -28.66
C GLU A 176 12.95 9.32 -29.70
N GLN A 177 13.63 8.59 -30.60
CA GLN A 177 12.99 7.69 -31.55
C GLN A 177 12.16 6.61 -30.84
N VAL A 178 12.71 6.01 -29.78
CA VAL A 178 12.04 4.96 -29.00
C VAL A 178 10.87 5.55 -28.20
N ARG A 179 11.07 6.68 -27.51
CA ARG A 179 10.07 7.36 -26.69
C ARG A 179 8.83 7.78 -27.49
N SER A 180 9.05 8.23 -28.73
CA SER A 180 8.00 8.76 -29.61
C SER A 180 7.22 7.67 -30.39
N VAL A 181 7.53 6.38 -30.19
CA VAL A 181 6.78 5.28 -30.83
C VAL A 181 5.36 5.22 -30.31
N ALA A 182 5.17 5.38 -29.00
CA ALA A 182 3.86 5.30 -28.36
C ALA A 182 3.12 6.65 -28.39
N GLY A 183 1.83 6.62 -28.70
CA GLY A 183 0.89 7.73 -28.57
C GLY A 183 -0.23 7.43 -27.56
N CYS A 184 -1.29 8.23 -27.59
CA CYS A 184 -2.43 8.10 -26.67
C CYS A 184 -3.09 6.72 -26.68
N ASP A 185 -3.19 6.08 -27.84
CA ASP A 185 -3.91 4.80 -27.98
C ASP A 185 -3.06 3.59 -27.60
N ASP A 186 -1.74 3.78 -27.39
CA ASP A 186 -0.84 2.71 -27.02
C ASP A 186 -0.90 2.43 -25.51
N LEU A 187 -0.64 1.15 -25.15
CA LEU A 187 -0.64 0.71 -23.74
C LEU A 187 0.47 1.38 -22.93
N ALA A 188 0.09 2.03 -21.86
CA ALA A 188 1.01 2.52 -20.84
C ALA A 188 1.27 1.47 -19.75
N THR A 189 0.24 0.71 -19.38
CA THR A 189 0.32 -0.24 -18.27
C THR A 189 -0.78 -1.29 -18.33
N ILE A 190 -0.48 -2.46 -17.72
CA ILE A 190 -1.46 -3.52 -17.45
C ILE A 190 -1.59 -3.67 -15.94
N VAL A 191 -2.72 -3.24 -15.37
CA VAL A 191 -2.97 -3.31 -13.93
C VAL A 191 -3.87 -4.49 -13.62
N TYR A 192 -3.37 -5.45 -12.83
CA TYR A 192 -4.13 -6.63 -12.46
C TYR A 192 -5.03 -6.38 -11.27
N THR A 193 -6.33 -6.65 -11.46
CA THR A 193 -7.36 -6.54 -10.40
C THR A 193 -7.75 -7.92 -9.88
N SER A 194 -7.85 -8.05 -8.56
CA SER A 194 -8.42 -9.25 -7.96
C SER A 194 -9.93 -9.25 -8.16
N GLY A 195 -10.40 -9.95 -9.19
CA GLY A 195 -11.83 -10.23 -9.35
C GLY A 195 -12.39 -10.98 -8.12
N THR A 196 -13.68 -10.81 -7.86
CA THR A 196 -14.37 -11.54 -6.76
C THR A 196 -14.49 -13.04 -7.03
N THR A 197 -14.27 -13.46 -8.28
CA THR A 197 -14.40 -14.86 -8.73
C THR A 197 -13.37 -15.17 -9.81
N GLY A 198 -12.23 -15.78 -9.43
CA GLY A 198 -11.29 -16.30 -10.40
C GLY A 198 -9.89 -15.65 -10.38
N ARG A 199 -9.14 -15.87 -11.46
CA ARG A 199 -7.79 -15.29 -11.66
C ARG A 199 -7.87 -13.77 -11.82
N PRO A 200 -6.85 -12.99 -11.37
CA PRO A 200 -6.80 -11.55 -11.58
C PRO A 200 -6.89 -11.18 -13.05
N LYS A 201 -7.65 -10.11 -13.36
CA LYS A 201 -7.85 -9.60 -14.73
C LYS A 201 -6.92 -8.42 -14.97
N GLY A 202 -6.27 -8.38 -16.13
CA GLY A 202 -5.40 -7.28 -16.53
C GLY A 202 -6.20 -6.14 -17.17
N CYS A 203 -6.33 -5.01 -16.51
CA CYS A 203 -6.89 -3.79 -17.10
C CYS A 203 -5.87 -3.17 -18.04
N ALA A 204 -6.20 -3.08 -19.34
CA ALA A 204 -5.36 -2.50 -20.38
C ALA A 204 -5.53 -0.98 -20.39
N LEU A 205 -4.61 -0.26 -19.75
CA LEU A 205 -4.66 1.19 -19.66
C LEU A 205 -3.67 1.83 -20.63
N THR A 206 -4.19 2.72 -21.50
CA THR A 206 -3.38 3.44 -22.50
C THR A 206 -2.82 4.74 -21.92
N HIS A 207 -1.85 5.34 -22.61
CA HIS A 207 -1.35 6.67 -22.28
C HIS A 207 -2.48 7.72 -22.33
N GLY A 208 -3.37 7.59 -23.29
CA GLY A 208 -4.52 8.49 -23.44
C GLY A 208 -5.53 8.41 -22.32
N HIS A 209 -5.78 7.22 -21.73
CA HIS A 209 -6.63 7.10 -20.55
C HIS A 209 -6.13 8.00 -19.41
N PHE A 210 -4.83 7.98 -19.13
CA PHE A 210 -4.24 8.85 -18.11
C PHE A 210 -4.28 10.32 -18.53
N LEU A 211 -3.74 10.66 -19.71
CA LEU A 211 -3.57 12.04 -20.15
C LEU A 211 -4.89 12.80 -20.26
N ASN A 212 -5.90 12.20 -20.90
CA ASN A 212 -7.21 12.83 -21.04
C ASN A 212 -7.92 12.95 -19.68
N LEU A 213 -7.80 11.91 -18.83
CA LEU A 213 -8.42 11.94 -17.51
C LEU A 213 -7.81 13.00 -16.61
N ILE A 214 -6.47 13.12 -16.55
CA ILE A 214 -5.79 14.14 -15.71
C ILE A 214 -6.05 15.56 -16.25
N ALA A 215 -6.05 15.76 -17.56
CA ALA A 215 -6.32 17.08 -18.16
C ALA A 215 -7.71 17.57 -17.75
N ASN A 216 -8.72 16.72 -17.82
CA ASN A 216 -10.08 17.03 -17.45
C ASN A 216 -10.28 17.11 -15.93
N THR A 217 -9.61 16.25 -15.13
CA THR A 217 -9.69 16.28 -13.66
C THR A 217 -9.10 17.57 -13.06
N ARG A 218 -8.02 18.12 -13.65
CA ARG A 218 -7.44 19.40 -13.21
C ARG A 218 -8.40 20.57 -13.28
N LEU A 219 -9.30 20.56 -14.26
CA LEU A 219 -10.32 21.60 -14.41
C LEU A 219 -11.41 21.52 -13.34
N VAL A 220 -11.60 20.33 -12.80
CA VAL A 220 -12.63 20.05 -11.78
C VAL A 220 -12.30 20.70 -10.46
N GLU A 221 -11.06 20.55 -9.99
CA GLU A 221 -10.59 21.07 -8.69
C GLU A 221 -9.22 21.75 -8.81
N PRO A 222 -9.17 22.91 -9.46
CA PRO A 222 -7.92 23.64 -9.69
C PRO A 222 -7.28 24.16 -8.40
N GLU A 223 -8.03 24.22 -7.28
CA GLU A 223 -7.50 24.58 -5.98
C GLU A 223 -6.62 23.46 -5.39
N ILE A 224 -6.90 22.20 -5.75
CA ILE A 224 -6.12 21.03 -5.32
C ILE A 224 -4.97 20.78 -6.29
N ALA A 225 -5.27 20.68 -7.59
CA ALA A 225 -4.31 20.28 -8.62
C ALA A 225 -3.52 21.47 -9.18
N ASN A 226 -2.59 22.01 -8.41
CA ASN A 226 -1.72 23.11 -8.80
C ASN A 226 -0.34 23.09 -8.10
N SER A 227 0.61 23.85 -8.61
CA SER A 227 2.01 23.89 -8.16
C SER A 227 2.23 24.54 -6.77
N ARG A 228 1.19 25.12 -6.16
CA ARG A 228 1.30 25.67 -4.78
C ARG A 228 1.06 24.60 -3.72
N ASN A 229 0.61 23.42 -4.13
CA ASN A 229 0.33 22.32 -3.24
C ASN A 229 1.48 21.32 -3.21
N SER A 230 1.50 20.51 -2.15
CA SER A 230 2.42 19.41 -1.96
C SER A 230 1.70 18.21 -1.33
N SER A 231 2.18 17.00 -1.63
CA SER A 231 1.58 15.76 -1.13
C SER A 231 2.65 14.73 -0.76
N ILE A 232 2.33 13.85 0.19
CA ILE A 232 3.07 12.61 0.43
C ILE A 232 2.23 11.45 -0.09
N LEU A 233 2.82 10.63 -0.96
CA LEU A 233 2.26 9.38 -1.42
C LEU A 233 2.76 8.24 -0.52
N PHE A 234 1.84 7.46 0.01
CA PHE A 234 2.11 6.29 0.85
C PHE A 234 1.20 5.10 0.51
N LEU A 235 0.17 5.33 -0.32
CA LEU A 235 -0.64 4.25 -0.87
C LEU A 235 0.16 3.52 -1.96
N PRO A 236 -0.03 2.20 -2.13
CA PRO A 236 0.70 1.42 -3.13
C PRO A 236 0.59 2.00 -4.54
N LEU A 237 1.72 2.30 -5.19
CA LEU A 237 1.76 2.78 -6.58
C LEU A 237 1.39 1.70 -7.59
N ALA A 238 1.37 0.43 -7.17
CA ALA A 238 0.77 -0.66 -7.93
C ALA A 238 -0.75 -0.50 -8.09
N HIS A 239 -1.40 0.31 -7.23
CA HIS A 239 -2.83 0.61 -7.34
C HIS A 239 -3.04 1.83 -8.26
N VAL A 240 -3.96 1.70 -9.22
CA VAL A 240 -4.25 2.73 -10.23
C VAL A 240 -4.53 4.11 -9.65
N LEU A 241 -5.25 4.21 -8.51
CA LEU A 241 -5.59 5.49 -7.88
C LEU A 241 -4.35 6.27 -7.42
N ALA A 242 -3.42 5.62 -6.70
CA ALA A 242 -2.19 6.27 -6.25
C ALA A 242 -1.33 6.68 -7.44
N ARG A 243 -1.28 5.86 -8.47
CA ARG A 243 -0.54 6.10 -9.69
C ARG A 243 -1.12 7.25 -10.52
N LEU A 244 -2.46 7.29 -10.68
CA LEU A 244 -3.10 8.44 -11.35
C LEU A 244 -2.79 9.73 -10.60
N ILE A 245 -2.90 9.76 -9.27
CA ILE A 245 -2.59 10.95 -8.48
C ILE A 245 -1.13 11.35 -8.61
N GLN A 246 -0.20 10.38 -8.70
CA GLN A 246 1.21 10.68 -9.00
C GLN A 246 1.36 11.40 -10.35
N VAL A 247 0.73 10.88 -11.40
CA VAL A 247 0.80 11.47 -12.74
C VAL A 247 0.11 12.85 -12.77
N LEU A 248 -1.10 12.96 -12.16
CA LEU A 248 -1.84 14.22 -12.03
C LEU A 248 -1.03 15.27 -11.26
N ALA A 249 -0.40 14.89 -10.18
CA ALA A 249 0.40 15.80 -9.36
C ALA A 249 1.63 16.29 -10.13
N LEU A 250 2.32 15.39 -10.83
CA LEU A 250 3.43 15.76 -11.72
C LEU A 250 2.94 16.71 -12.83
N ASP A 251 1.84 16.38 -13.51
CA ASP A 251 1.26 17.22 -14.55
C ASP A 251 0.91 18.63 -14.05
N ALA A 252 0.38 18.72 -12.83
CA ALA A 252 0.02 19.98 -12.18
C ALA A 252 1.23 20.77 -11.60
N GLY A 253 2.44 20.18 -11.59
CA GLY A 253 3.62 20.74 -10.95
C GLY A 253 3.56 20.74 -9.42
N LEU A 254 2.72 19.89 -8.81
CA LEU A 254 2.58 19.71 -7.37
C LEU A 254 3.80 18.95 -6.83
N VAL A 255 4.34 19.38 -5.68
CA VAL A 255 5.54 18.77 -5.10
C VAL A 255 5.17 17.46 -4.37
N ILE A 256 5.78 16.34 -4.76
CA ILE A 256 5.50 15.02 -4.22
C ILE A 256 6.66 14.55 -3.33
N GLY A 257 6.32 13.97 -2.17
CA GLY A 257 7.18 13.08 -1.38
C GLY A 257 6.62 11.66 -1.37
N HIS A 258 7.47 10.68 -1.03
CA HIS A 258 7.06 9.28 -0.89
C HIS A 258 7.39 8.78 0.51
N SER A 259 6.45 8.07 1.13
CA SER A 259 6.61 7.41 2.43
C SER A 259 6.40 5.89 2.24
N PRO A 260 7.48 5.09 2.24
CA PRO A 260 7.39 3.66 1.95
C PRO A 260 6.80 2.84 3.11
N ASN A 261 6.72 3.42 4.30
CA ASN A 261 6.27 2.72 5.49
C ASN A 261 5.20 3.52 6.24
N ILE A 262 3.97 3.02 6.21
CA ILE A 262 2.83 3.65 6.89
C ILE A 262 3.04 3.87 8.40
N LYS A 263 3.91 3.07 9.04
CA LYS A 263 4.27 3.25 10.46
C LYS A 263 5.02 4.57 10.70
N ASN A 264 5.72 5.08 9.70
CA ASN A 264 6.46 6.34 9.77
C ASN A 264 5.63 7.53 9.31
N LEU A 265 4.41 7.31 8.79
CA LEU A 265 3.60 8.35 8.15
C LEU A 265 3.41 9.58 9.04
N ALA A 266 3.20 9.41 10.34
CA ALA A 266 3.00 10.55 11.26
C ALA A 266 4.26 11.45 11.34
N SER A 267 5.46 10.87 11.41
CA SER A 267 6.73 11.62 11.40
C SER A 267 7.04 12.24 10.04
N ASP A 268 6.66 11.55 8.98
CA ASP A 268 6.83 12.04 7.62
C ASP A 268 5.88 13.21 7.33
N LEU A 269 4.63 13.16 7.80
CA LEU A 269 3.69 14.30 7.73
C LEU A 269 4.21 15.52 8.49
N ASP A 270 4.74 15.34 9.69
CA ASP A 270 5.28 16.44 10.50
C ASP A 270 6.50 17.10 9.85
N SER A 271 7.39 16.31 9.25
CA SER A 271 8.62 16.82 8.62
C SER A 271 8.42 17.38 7.20
N PHE A 272 7.53 16.78 6.41
CA PHE A 272 7.26 17.20 5.02
C PHE A 272 6.26 18.35 4.95
N LYS A 273 5.24 18.35 5.82
CA LYS A 273 4.13 19.31 5.88
C LYS A 273 3.34 19.41 4.58
N PRO A 274 2.66 18.34 4.17
CA PRO A 274 1.87 18.37 2.95
C PRO A 274 0.66 19.31 3.07
N THR A 275 0.24 19.90 1.96
CA THR A 275 -0.97 20.73 1.89
C THR A 275 -2.18 19.95 1.42
N MET A 276 -1.98 18.80 0.76
CA MET A 276 -3.01 17.85 0.37
C MET A 276 -2.54 16.41 0.59
N LEU A 277 -3.47 15.48 0.75
CA LEU A 277 -3.20 14.03 0.84
C LEU A 277 -4.15 13.24 -0.04
N LEU A 278 -3.63 12.16 -0.63
CA LEU A 278 -4.45 11.05 -1.11
C LEU A 278 -4.53 10.00 -0.02
N VAL A 279 -5.74 9.64 0.38
CA VAL A 279 -5.99 8.69 1.46
C VAL A 279 -7.09 7.69 1.10
N VAL A 280 -7.12 6.57 1.81
CA VAL A 280 -8.29 5.70 1.88
C VAL A 280 -9.03 5.95 3.20
N PRO A 281 -10.34 5.67 3.32
CA PRO A 281 -11.12 5.93 4.53
C PRO A 281 -10.48 5.44 5.82
N ARG A 282 -9.86 4.24 5.79
CA ARG A 282 -9.20 3.63 6.95
C ARG A 282 -8.10 4.49 7.57
N VAL A 283 -7.43 5.31 6.77
CA VAL A 283 -6.41 6.24 7.30
C VAL A 283 -7.05 7.31 8.20
N PHE A 284 -8.18 7.87 7.79
CA PHE A 284 -8.91 8.84 8.59
C PHE A 284 -9.50 8.21 9.86
N GLU A 285 -10.01 6.98 9.75
CA GLU A 285 -10.46 6.20 10.91
C GLU A 285 -9.34 6.03 11.92
N LYS A 286 -8.15 5.56 11.49
CA LYS A 286 -6.97 5.39 12.35
C LYS A 286 -6.47 6.70 12.97
N VAL A 287 -6.49 7.81 12.23
CA VAL A 287 -6.15 9.14 12.77
C VAL A 287 -7.13 9.55 13.87
N TYR A 288 -8.43 9.37 13.63
CA TYR A 288 -9.47 9.69 14.62
C TYR A 288 -9.36 8.81 15.86
N GLU A 289 -9.22 7.48 15.69
CA GLU A 289 -9.04 6.48 16.75
C GLU A 289 -7.80 6.78 17.59
N GLY A 290 -6.66 7.05 16.93
CA GLY A 290 -5.41 7.39 17.60
C GLY A 290 -5.51 8.69 18.44
N ALA A 291 -6.24 9.69 17.92
CA ALA A 291 -6.50 10.93 18.66
C ALA A 291 -7.40 10.69 19.88
N MET A 292 -8.44 9.87 19.74
CA MET A 292 -9.34 9.47 20.83
C MET A 292 -8.58 8.68 21.90
N ALA A 293 -7.77 7.69 21.50
CA ALA A 293 -6.94 6.89 22.41
C ALA A 293 -5.95 7.77 23.19
N LYS A 294 -5.30 8.72 22.52
CA LYS A 294 -4.40 9.70 23.17
C LYS A 294 -5.16 10.58 24.19
N ALA A 295 -6.38 11.01 23.85
CA ALA A 295 -7.23 11.76 24.80
C ALA A 295 -7.62 10.90 26.00
N ALA A 296 -7.97 9.64 25.79
CA ALA A 296 -8.33 8.69 26.85
C ALA A 296 -7.16 8.43 27.82
N LYS A 297 -5.93 8.26 27.30
CA LYS A 297 -4.71 8.16 28.12
C LYS A 297 -4.48 9.39 29.01
N GLY A 298 -4.95 10.56 28.59
CA GLY A 298 -4.92 11.79 29.38
C GLY A 298 -5.98 11.88 30.49
N GLY A 299 -6.78 10.82 30.70
CA GLY A 299 -7.80 10.69 31.73
C GLY A 299 -9.23 11.01 31.27
N LYS A 300 -10.21 10.69 32.12
CA LYS A 300 -11.65 10.81 31.82
C LYS A 300 -12.08 12.21 31.34
N PHE A 301 -11.45 13.27 31.87
CA PHE A 301 -11.73 14.64 31.45
C PHE A 301 -11.33 14.89 30.00
N ASN A 302 -10.11 14.49 29.61
CA ASN A 302 -9.62 14.68 28.25
C ASN A 302 -10.42 13.84 27.24
N LYS A 303 -10.81 12.60 27.60
CA LYS A 303 -11.70 11.77 26.80
C LYS A 303 -13.05 12.47 26.56
N SER A 304 -13.71 12.93 27.63
CA SER A 304 -15.00 13.64 27.53
C SER A 304 -14.86 14.96 26.75
N LEU A 305 -13.72 15.66 26.89
CA LEU A 305 -13.42 16.85 26.11
C LEU A 305 -13.34 16.54 24.61
N PHE A 306 -12.66 15.46 24.23
CA PHE A 306 -12.53 15.01 22.83
C PHE A 306 -13.89 14.61 22.25
N GLU A 307 -14.67 13.78 22.96
CA GLU A 307 -16.01 13.35 22.54
C GLU A 307 -16.93 14.55 22.28
N ARG A 308 -16.98 15.51 23.23
CA ARG A 308 -17.77 16.74 23.06
C ARG A 308 -17.25 17.61 21.91
N SER A 309 -15.95 17.68 21.73
CA SER A 309 -15.36 18.40 20.59
C SER A 309 -15.78 17.78 19.27
N THR A 310 -15.84 16.43 19.17
CA THR A 310 -16.32 15.72 17.99
C THR A 310 -17.77 16.09 17.64
N ASP A 311 -18.67 16.11 18.64
CA ASP A 311 -20.08 16.48 18.42
C ASP A 311 -20.22 17.94 17.95
N ILE A 312 -19.43 18.84 18.53
CA ILE A 312 -19.41 20.25 18.11
C ILE A 312 -18.83 20.39 16.69
N ALA A 313 -17.77 19.63 16.36
CA ALA A 313 -17.17 19.61 15.04
C ALA A 313 -18.19 19.21 13.96
N VAL A 314 -18.88 18.08 14.16
CA VAL A 314 -19.89 17.59 13.23
C VAL A 314 -21.02 18.60 13.03
N ARG A 315 -21.60 19.10 14.12
CA ARG A 315 -22.69 20.10 14.08
C ARG A 315 -22.26 21.41 13.43
N TRP A 316 -21.03 21.87 13.72
CA TRP A 316 -20.49 23.09 13.11
C TRP A 316 -20.31 22.91 11.61
N SER A 317 -19.75 21.77 11.20
CA SER A 317 -19.53 21.45 9.80
C SER A 317 -20.85 21.34 9.03
N GLN A 318 -21.87 20.67 9.57
CA GLN A 318 -23.21 20.61 9.00
C GLN A 318 -23.80 22.01 8.79
N ALA A 319 -23.81 22.82 9.84
CA ALA A 319 -24.33 24.19 9.79
C ALA A 319 -23.53 25.08 8.80
N LYS A 320 -22.23 24.83 8.65
CA LYS A 320 -21.35 25.53 7.71
C LYS A 320 -21.68 25.17 6.24
N VAL A 321 -21.90 23.88 5.97
CA VAL A 321 -22.31 23.39 4.64
C VAL A 321 -23.69 23.90 4.28
N GLU A 322 -24.63 23.99 5.26
CA GLU A 322 -25.95 24.59 5.09
C GLU A 322 -25.93 26.12 4.95
N GLY A 323 -24.75 26.75 5.14
CA GLY A 323 -24.57 28.19 4.95
C GLY A 323 -24.91 29.06 6.17
N ARG A 324 -25.33 28.50 7.32
CA ARG A 324 -25.70 29.26 8.51
C ARG A 324 -25.21 28.63 9.81
N VAL A 325 -24.16 29.19 10.38
CA VAL A 325 -23.64 28.77 11.70
C VAL A 325 -24.20 29.66 12.83
N PRO A 326 -24.94 29.10 13.79
CA PRO A 326 -25.41 29.85 14.95
C PRO A 326 -24.26 30.41 15.80
N LEU A 327 -24.36 31.65 16.31
CA LEU A 327 -23.30 32.33 17.06
C LEU A 327 -22.81 31.49 18.28
N LYS A 328 -23.74 30.86 19.01
CA LYS A 328 -23.37 29.96 20.11
C LYS A 328 -22.50 28.80 19.68
N LEU A 329 -22.83 28.18 18.53
CA LEU A 329 -22.06 27.07 17.95
C LEU A 329 -20.69 27.54 17.44
N ALA A 330 -20.64 28.74 16.84
CA ALA A 330 -19.39 29.35 16.42
C ALA A 330 -18.42 29.62 17.57
N ALA A 331 -18.96 30.13 18.72
CA ALA A 331 -18.18 30.36 19.93
C ALA A 331 -17.65 29.03 20.53
N GLN A 332 -18.50 28.00 20.59
CA GLN A 332 -18.09 26.67 21.04
C GLN A 332 -16.98 26.08 20.12
N TYR A 333 -17.17 26.17 18.81
CA TYR A 333 -16.18 25.73 17.83
C TYR A 333 -14.83 26.44 18.06
N ALA A 334 -14.81 27.77 18.21
CA ALA A 334 -13.57 28.52 18.42
C ALA A 334 -12.84 28.10 19.71
N LEU A 335 -13.58 27.72 20.76
CA LEU A 335 -13.00 27.18 22.00
C LEU A 335 -12.34 25.82 21.75
N TYR A 336 -13.05 24.88 21.10
CA TYR A 336 -12.52 23.56 20.81
C TYR A 336 -11.43 23.58 19.74
N ASP A 337 -11.42 24.57 18.85
CA ASP A 337 -10.34 24.76 17.90
C ASP A 337 -9.00 24.96 18.60
N LYS A 338 -8.95 25.84 19.61
CA LYS A 338 -7.74 26.07 20.41
C LYS A 338 -7.33 24.86 21.26
N LEU A 339 -8.32 24.11 21.80
CA LEU A 339 -8.04 23.04 22.75
C LEU A 339 -7.72 21.70 22.07
N VAL A 340 -8.35 21.41 20.92
CA VAL A 340 -8.35 20.09 20.29
C VAL A 340 -7.95 20.16 18.81
N TYR A 341 -8.68 20.93 17.97
CA TYR A 341 -8.50 20.83 16.50
C TYR A 341 -7.15 21.35 16.03
N SER A 342 -6.60 22.39 16.66
CA SER A 342 -5.24 22.87 16.37
C SER A 342 -4.16 21.80 16.59
N LYS A 343 -4.33 20.94 17.62
CA LYS A 343 -3.40 19.84 17.88
C LYS A 343 -3.54 18.72 16.87
N LEU A 344 -4.76 18.47 16.38
CA LEU A 344 -4.99 17.49 15.30
C LEU A 344 -4.40 17.99 13.99
N ARG A 345 -4.58 19.28 13.64
CA ARG A 345 -3.91 19.86 12.47
C ARG A 345 -2.39 19.73 12.56
N ALA A 346 -1.81 20.03 13.72
CA ALA A 346 -0.37 19.88 13.93
C ALA A 346 0.07 18.42 13.72
N ALA A 347 -0.69 17.43 14.21
CA ALA A 347 -0.39 16.02 14.00
C ALA A 347 -0.48 15.58 12.52
N LEU A 348 -1.20 16.32 11.69
CA LEU A 348 -1.29 16.13 10.24
C LEU A 348 -0.28 16.97 9.45
N GLY A 349 0.77 17.48 10.11
CA GLY A 349 1.82 18.30 9.51
C GLY A 349 1.57 19.82 9.56
N GLY A 350 0.42 20.27 10.06
CA GLY A 350 0.08 21.69 10.29
C GLY A 350 -0.42 22.47 9.08
N GLU A 351 -0.12 22.04 7.86
CA GLU A 351 -0.44 22.74 6.61
C GLU A 351 -1.51 22.04 5.75
N LEU A 352 -2.00 20.89 6.18
CA LEU A 352 -2.98 20.10 5.44
C LEU A 352 -4.32 20.84 5.34
N ARG A 353 -4.77 21.08 4.11
CA ARG A 353 -6.03 21.77 3.79
C ARG A 353 -7.02 20.88 3.05
N TYR A 354 -6.50 20.02 2.20
CA TYR A 354 -7.30 19.19 1.30
C TYR A 354 -6.94 17.72 1.47
N ALA A 355 -7.93 16.86 1.29
CA ALA A 355 -7.67 15.44 1.10
C ALA A 355 -8.60 14.88 0.03
N VAL A 356 -8.06 13.98 -0.78
CA VAL A 356 -8.82 13.17 -1.72
C VAL A 356 -8.97 11.78 -1.11
N SER A 357 -10.21 11.35 -0.89
CA SER A 357 -10.52 10.02 -0.34
C SER A 357 -11.13 9.15 -1.42
N GLY A 358 -10.60 7.93 -1.58
CA GLY A 358 -11.08 6.99 -2.58
C GLY A 358 -10.95 5.53 -2.12
N GLY A 359 -11.44 4.60 -2.94
CA GLY A 359 -11.37 3.17 -2.65
C GLY A 359 -12.46 2.62 -1.73
N GLY A 360 -13.24 3.49 -1.08
CA GLY A 360 -14.37 3.13 -0.21
C GLY A 360 -15.05 4.38 0.34
N PRO A 361 -16.26 4.26 0.96
CA PRO A 361 -16.96 5.40 1.54
C PRO A 361 -16.29 5.84 2.86
N LEU A 362 -16.10 7.15 3.04
CA LEU A 362 -15.52 7.71 4.26
C LEU A 362 -16.51 7.75 5.44
N GLY A 363 -17.78 7.79 5.17
CA GLY A 363 -18.80 8.01 6.19
C GLY A 363 -18.96 9.50 6.57
N GLU A 364 -20.21 9.97 6.53
CA GLU A 364 -20.54 11.40 6.65
C GLU A 364 -20.05 12.02 7.97
N ARG A 365 -20.09 11.27 9.07
CA ARG A 365 -19.65 11.77 10.39
C ARG A 365 -18.15 12.11 10.41
N LEU A 366 -17.30 11.25 9.86
CA LEU A 366 -15.86 11.49 9.79
C LEU A 366 -15.53 12.63 8.81
N ALA A 367 -16.19 12.67 7.66
CA ALA A 367 -16.03 13.76 6.70
C ALA A 367 -16.38 15.12 7.34
N HIS A 368 -17.49 15.22 8.07
CA HIS A 368 -17.85 16.42 8.83
C HIS A 368 -16.83 16.76 9.93
N PHE A 369 -16.31 15.76 10.63
CA PHE A 369 -15.30 15.96 11.65
C PHE A 369 -14.02 16.56 11.06
N PHE A 370 -13.47 15.98 10.01
CA PHE A 370 -12.23 16.49 9.39
C PHE A 370 -12.43 17.84 8.72
N HIS A 371 -13.61 18.10 8.13
CA HIS A 371 -13.96 19.44 7.64
C HIS A 371 -13.90 20.47 8.77
N ALA A 372 -14.43 20.16 9.93
CA ALA A 372 -14.34 21.06 11.08
C ALA A 372 -12.91 21.18 11.64
N VAL A 373 -12.08 20.14 11.55
CA VAL A 373 -10.65 20.23 11.88
C VAL A 373 -9.90 21.15 10.93
N GLY A 374 -10.44 21.43 9.74
CA GLY A 374 -9.85 22.32 8.73
C GLY A 374 -9.32 21.60 7.50
N VAL A 375 -9.65 20.32 7.33
CA VAL A 375 -9.30 19.50 6.17
C VAL A 375 -10.57 19.25 5.34
N GLN A 376 -10.66 19.85 4.16
CA GLN A 376 -11.75 19.55 3.22
C GLN A 376 -11.47 18.23 2.53
N VAL A 377 -12.32 17.23 2.75
CA VAL A 377 -12.18 15.92 2.15
C VAL A 377 -13.14 15.82 0.97
N VAL A 378 -12.60 15.67 -0.23
CA VAL A 378 -13.37 15.32 -1.42
C VAL A 378 -13.30 13.82 -1.65
N GLU A 379 -14.46 13.20 -1.85
CA GLU A 379 -14.51 11.77 -2.16
C GLU A 379 -14.54 11.58 -3.68
N GLY A 380 -13.75 10.59 -4.16
CA GLY A 380 -13.72 10.18 -5.55
C GLY A 380 -14.22 8.73 -5.70
N TYR A 381 -14.96 8.47 -6.75
CA TYR A 381 -15.41 7.14 -7.13
C TYR A 381 -14.86 6.75 -8.49
N GLY A 382 -14.35 5.53 -8.57
CA GLY A 382 -13.90 4.90 -9.79
C GLY A 382 -13.33 3.51 -9.52
N LEU A 383 -12.93 2.88 -10.59
CA LEU A 383 -12.42 1.51 -10.65
C LEU A 383 -11.06 1.52 -11.33
N THR A 384 -10.36 0.39 -11.34
CA THR A 384 -9.17 0.23 -12.19
C THR A 384 -9.55 0.35 -13.65
N GLU A 385 -10.71 -0.18 -14.00
CA GLU A 385 -11.32 -0.16 -15.33
C GLU A 385 -11.72 1.25 -15.81
N THR A 386 -11.77 2.22 -14.91
CA THR A 386 -12.03 3.64 -15.24
C THR A 386 -10.78 4.52 -15.08
N CYS A 387 -9.59 3.90 -15.02
CA CYS A 387 -8.31 4.60 -14.74
C CYS A 387 -8.36 5.45 -13.44
N ALA A 388 -9.10 5.03 -12.43
CA ALA A 388 -9.46 5.67 -11.17
C ALA A 388 -10.71 6.58 -11.28
N PRO A 389 -10.77 7.89 -10.86
CA PRO A 389 -12.07 8.49 -10.65
C PRO A 389 -12.83 8.75 -11.94
N ILE A 390 -14.12 8.43 -11.92
CA ILE A 390 -15.09 8.84 -12.92
C ILE A 390 -16.03 9.93 -12.38
N ALA A 391 -16.10 10.06 -11.05
CA ALA A 391 -16.79 11.15 -10.36
C ALA A 391 -15.92 11.63 -9.19
N VAL A 392 -15.90 12.94 -8.94
CA VAL A 392 -15.13 13.56 -7.84
C VAL A 392 -15.98 14.65 -7.18
N GLY A 393 -16.00 14.65 -5.85
CA GLY A 393 -16.59 15.70 -5.03
C GLY A 393 -16.03 17.08 -5.36
N ARG A 394 -16.77 18.12 -4.97
CA ARG A 394 -16.39 19.51 -5.20
C ARG A 394 -16.04 20.21 -3.90
N ILE A 395 -15.00 21.06 -3.92
CA ILE A 395 -14.71 21.97 -2.83
C ILE A 395 -15.74 23.11 -2.79
N ASN A 396 -16.21 23.53 -3.96
CA ASN A 396 -17.22 24.60 -4.10
C ASN A 396 -18.22 24.28 -5.20
N PRO A 397 -19.52 24.04 -4.88
CA PRO A 397 -20.07 23.92 -3.53
C PRO A 397 -19.62 22.62 -2.82
N TYR A 398 -19.22 22.73 -1.56
CA TYR A 398 -18.79 21.57 -0.78
C TYR A 398 -20.00 20.75 -0.31
N GLN A 399 -19.97 19.46 -0.63
CA GLN A 399 -21.02 18.52 -0.24
C GLN A 399 -20.41 17.25 0.36
N ILE A 400 -20.90 16.87 1.53
CA ILE A 400 -20.48 15.65 2.21
C ILE A 400 -21.54 14.56 1.98
N GLY A 401 -21.08 13.32 1.77
CA GLY A 401 -21.95 12.17 1.51
C GLY A 401 -22.36 11.98 0.05
N MET A 402 -21.80 12.79 -0.85
CA MET A 402 -21.96 12.66 -2.30
C MET A 402 -20.59 12.65 -2.98
N LEU A 403 -20.46 11.88 -4.06
CA LEU A 403 -19.21 11.72 -4.80
C LEU A 403 -19.00 12.80 -5.89
N GLY A 404 -19.86 13.81 -5.93
CA GLY A 404 -19.83 14.85 -6.95
C GLY A 404 -20.39 14.42 -8.30
N PRO A 405 -20.34 15.32 -9.31
CA PRO A 405 -20.72 15.01 -10.67
C PRO A 405 -19.63 14.19 -11.37
N LEU A 406 -19.97 13.65 -12.53
CA LEU A 406 -19.01 12.99 -13.41
C LEU A 406 -17.89 13.96 -13.83
N ILE A 407 -16.69 13.41 -14.02
CA ILE A 407 -15.55 14.15 -14.58
C ILE A 407 -15.84 14.47 -16.06
N PRO A 408 -15.45 15.65 -16.57
CA PRO A 408 -15.57 15.98 -17.99
C PRO A 408 -14.89 14.90 -18.86
N GLY A 409 -15.58 14.51 -19.92
CA GLY A 409 -15.22 13.38 -20.77
C GLY A 409 -15.84 12.06 -20.33
N SER A 410 -16.77 12.08 -19.36
CA SER A 410 -17.46 10.87 -18.86
C SER A 410 -18.96 10.97 -18.96
N GLU A 411 -19.58 9.83 -19.12
CA GLU A 411 -21.04 9.64 -19.15
C GLU A 411 -21.42 8.47 -18.24
N GLY A 412 -22.62 8.53 -17.70
CA GLY A 412 -23.15 7.46 -16.88
C GLY A 412 -24.66 7.46 -16.80
N TYR A 413 -25.25 6.30 -16.60
CA TYR A 413 -26.67 6.15 -16.32
C TYR A 413 -26.92 4.99 -15.35
N ILE A 414 -28.08 4.99 -14.73
CA ILE A 414 -28.52 3.91 -13.86
C ILE A 414 -29.44 2.99 -14.66
N ALA A 415 -29.08 1.72 -14.73
CA ALA A 415 -29.91 0.69 -15.38
C ALA A 415 -31.16 0.37 -14.54
N GLU A 416 -32.06 -0.43 -15.08
CA GLU A 416 -33.34 -0.80 -14.42
C GLU A 416 -33.13 -1.56 -13.10
N ASP A 417 -32.04 -2.32 -13.01
CA ASP A 417 -31.63 -3.07 -11.81
C ASP A 417 -30.84 -2.24 -10.80
N GLY A 418 -30.66 -0.95 -11.06
CA GLY A 418 -29.94 -0.01 -10.20
C GLY A 418 -28.43 0.02 -10.43
N GLU A 419 -27.88 -0.76 -11.36
CA GLU A 419 -26.46 -0.76 -11.71
C GLU A 419 -26.06 0.53 -12.41
N LEU A 420 -24.91 1.10 -11.99
CA LEU A 420 -24.27 2.22 -12.71
C LEU A 420 -23.52 1.66 -13.92
N LEU A 421 -23.86 2.18 -15.10
CA LEU A 421 -23.11 1.95 -16.32
C LEU A 421 -22.41 3.24 -16.74
N VAL A 422 -21.15 3.12 -17.21
CA VAL A 422 -20.31 4.28 -17.51
C VAL A 422 -19.57 4.09 -18.83
N ARG A 423 -19.21 5.22 -19.44
CA ARG A 423 -18.22 5.31 -20.53
C ARG A 423 -17.48 6.64 -20.45
N GLY A 424 -16.30 6.74 -21.02
CA GLY A 424 -15.55 8.00 -20.99
C GLY A 424 -14.07 7.84 -21.24
N VAL A 425 -13.37 8.96 -21.19
CA VAL A 425 -11.95 9.08 -21.56
C VAL A 425 -10.99 8.24 -20.70
N GLY A 426 -11.41 7.85 -19.49
CA GLY A 426 -10.63 7.00 -18.58
C GLY A 426 -11.08 5.54 -18.57
N VAL A 427 -12.19 5.18 -19.29
CA VAL A 427 -12.74 3.82 -19.25
C VAL A 427 -11.99 2.93 -20.23
N ILE A 428 -11.50 1.77 -19.77
CA ILE A 428 -10.83 0.80 -20.66
C ILE A 428 -11.74 0.37 -21.79
N SER A 429 -11.15 0.00 -22.92
CA SER A 429 -11.88 -0.60 -24.05
C SER A 429 -11.93 -2.13 -23.96
N SER A 430 -11.02 -2.76 -23.21
CA SER A 430 -10.96 -4.22 -23.04
C SER A 430 -10.05 -4.59 -21.86
N TYR A 431 -10.22 -5.80 -21.36
CA TYR A 431 -9.24 -6.47 -20.53
C TYR A 431 -8.12 -7.09 -21.41
N TYR A 432 -6.91 -7.07 -20.92
CA TYR A 432 -5.76 -7.62 -21.63
C TYR A 432 -5.93 -9.12 -21.86
N LYS A 433 -5.95 -9.52 -23.13
CA LYS A 433 -6.11 -10.93 -23.59
C LYS A 433 -7.30 -11.68 -22.96
N ASN A 434 -8.43 -11.01 -22.71
CA ASN A 434 -9.57 -11.64 -22.06
C ASN A 434 -10.92 -11.25 -22.70
N PRO A 435 -11.19 -11.69 -23.95
CA PRO A 435 -12.40 -11.36 -24.68
C PRO A 435 -13.69 -11.92 -24.05
N GLU A 436 -13.59 -13.01 -23.28
CA GLU A 436 -14.75 -13.58 -22.56
C GLU A 436 -15.23 -12.63 -21.48
N GLU A 437 -14.29 -12.04 -20.74
CA GLU A 437 -14.64 -11.06 -19.72
C GLU A 437 -15.13 -9.75 -20.33
N ASP A 438 -14.60 -9.34 -21.47
CA ASP A 438 -15.07 -8.15 -22.20
C ASP A 438 -16.55 -8.30 -22.57
N ALA A 439 -16.97 -9.48 -23.04
CA ALA A 439 -18.36 -9.77 -23.37
C ALA A 439 -19.30 -9.64 -22.15
N HIS A 440 -18.80 -9.84 -20.93
CA HIS A 440 -19.57 -9.68 -19.69
C HIS A 440 -19.50 -8.26 -19.13
N ALA A 441 -18.37 -7.58 -19.31
CA ALA A 441 -18.09 -6.28 -18.73
C ALA A 441 -18.70 -5.14 -19.54
N PHE A 442 -18.90 -5.32 -20.85
CA PHE A 442 -19.45 -4.29 -21.71
C PHE A 442 -20.83 -4.67 -22.25
N THR A 443 -21.65 -3.66 -22.51
CA THR A 443 -22.88 -3.80 -23.28
C THR A 443 -22.58 -3.75 -24.78
N GLU A 444 -23.51 -4.18 -25.62
CA GLU A 444 -23.38 -4.14 -27.09
C GLU A 444 -23.15 -2.71 -27.63
N ASP A 445 -23.68 -1.70 -26.94
CA ASP A 445 -23.52 -0.27 -27.26
C ASP A 445 -22.36 0.40 -26.54
N GLY A 446 -21.44 -0.38 -25.93
CA GLY A 446 -20.14 0.05 -25.41
C GLY A 446 -20.14 0.66 -24.01
N TRP A 447 -21.17 0.45 -23.20
CA TRP A 447 -21.15 0.86 -21.80
C TRP A 447 -20.47 -0.18 -20.92
N PHE A 448 -19.58 0.29 -20.04
CA PHE A 448 -18.94 -0.55 -19.03
C PHE A 448 -19.88 -0.75 -17.83
N ARG A 449 -20.07 -2.00 -17.45
CA ARG A 449 -20.85 -2.42 -16.29
C ARG A 449 -19.98 -2.35 -15.04
N THR A 450 -20.26 -1.40 -14.15
CA THR A 450 -19.43 -1.21 -12.96
C THR A 450 -19.62 -2.29 -11.88
N GLY A 451 -20.76 -2.98 -11.90
CA GLY A 451 -21.17 -3.87 -10.82
C GLY A 451 -21.58 -3.12 -9.55
N ASP A 452 -21.60 -1.80 -9.56
CA ASP A 452 -21.97 -0.96 -8.42
C ASP A 452 -23.38 -0.41 -8.58
N LEU A 453 -24.16 -0.45 -7.50
CA LEU A 453 -25.47 0.18 -7.43
C LEU A 453 -25.32 1.64 -7.05
N ALA A 454 -26.00 2.51 -7.76
CA ALA A 454 -25.84 3.94 -7.57
C ALA A 454 -27.12 4.73 -7.83
N ARG A 455 -27.07 6.02 -7.50
CA ARG A 455 -28.10 6.99 -7.90
C ARG A 455 -27.47 8.35 -8.17
N PHE A 456 -28.07 9.12 -9.05
CA PHE A 456 -27.78 10.53 -9.25
C PHE A 456 -28.85 11.38 -8.55
N ASP A 457 -28.44 12.49 -7.95
CA ASP A 457 -29.40 13.51 -7.53
C ASP A 457 -29.85 14.38 -8.73
N GLU A 458 -30.74 15.35 -8.50
CA GLU A 458 -31.24 16.23 -9.53
C GLU A 458 -30.17 17.07 -10.20
N ARG A 459 -29.06 17.33 -9.51
CA ARG A 459 -27.90 18.11 -9.98
C ARG A 459 -26.85 17.25 -10.68
N GLY A 460 -27.05 15.93 -10.75
CA GLY A 460 -26.10 14.99 -11.34
C GLY A 460 -24.98 14.56 -10.41
N TYR A 461 -25.12 14.76 -9.08
CA TYR A 461 -24.18 14.22 -8.10
C TYR A 461 -24.41 12.74 -7.90
N LEU A 462 -23.34 11.97 -7.97
CA LEU A 462 -23.35 10.52 -7.81
C LEU A 462 -23.33 10.13 -6.33
N LYS A 463 -24.09 9.11 -5.97
CA LYS A 463 -24.00 8.39 -4.70
C LYS A 463 -23.99 6.90 -4.97
N ILE A 464 -22.93 6.21 -4.53
CA ILE A 464 -22.90 4.74 -4.54
C ILE A 464 -23.73 4.24 -3.36
N VAL A 465 -24.53 3.23 -3.61
CA VAL A 465 -25.43 2.62 -2.63
C VAL A 465 -24.88 1.29 -2.15
N GLY A 466 -24.23 0.52 -3.03
CA GLY A 466 -23.63 -0.77 -2.72
C GLY A 466 -23.08 -1.47 -3.93
N ARG A 467 -22.63 -2.72 -3.77
CA ARG A 467 -22.21 -3.58 -4.87
C ARG A 467 -23.26 -4.62 -5.20
N LYS A 468 -23.57 -4.79 -6.48
CA LYS A 468 -24.56 -5.73 -6.98
C LYS A 468 -24.28 -7.17 -6.55
N LYS A 469 -23.01 -7.61 -6.63
CA LYS A 469 -22.56 -8.94 -6.22
C LYS A 469 -22.47 -9.13 -4.69
N GLU A 470 -22.59 -8.06 -3.91
CA GLU A 470 -22.55 -8.10 -2.45
C GLU A 470 -23.93 -7.96 -1.82
N ILE A 471 -24.98 -7.78 -2.64
CA ILE A 471 -26.36 -7.79 -2.14
C ILE A 471 -26.65 -9.14 -1.55
N ILE A 472 -27.10 -9.15 -0.31
CA ILE A 472 -27.61 -10.34 0.37
C ILE A 472 -29.11 -10.44 0.04
N VAL A 473 -29.51 -11.51 -0.63
CA VAL A 473 -30.94 -11.80 -0.88
C VAL A 473 -31.39 -12.81 0.17
N THR A 474 -32.10 -12.35 1.19
CA THR A 474 -32.59 -13.24 2.24
C THR A 474 -33.62 -14.23 1.69
N ALA A 475 -33.85 -15.34 2.38
CA ALA A 475 -34.87 -16.35 2.03
C ALA A 475 -36.28 -15.74 1.86
N GLY A 476 -36.55 -14.60 2.48
CA GLY A 476 -37.79 -13.84 2.31
C GLY A 476 -37.81 -12.94 1.07
N GLY A 477 -36.78 -13.00 0.20
CA GLY A 477 -36.67 -12.18 -1.02
C GLY A 477 -36.33 -10.71 -0.78
N LYS A 478 -35.82 -10.37 0.43
CA LYS A 478 -35.42 -9.00 0.74
C LYS A 478 -33.97 -8.78 0.33
N ASN A 479 -33.71 -7.76 -0.48
CA ASN A 479 -32.39 -7.28 -0.83
C ASN A 479 -31.83 -6.45 0.33
N VAL A 480 -30.65 -6.81 0.83
CA VAL A 480 -29.94 -6.13 1.90
C VAL A 480 -28.58 -5.68 1.39
N ILE A 481 -28.26 -4.41 1.60
CA ILE A 481 -26.99 -3.82 1.22
C ILE A 481 -26.09 -3.81 2.44
N PRO A 482 -25.04 -4.63 2.51
CA PRO A 482 -24.25 -4.82 3.73
C PRO A 482 -23.51 -3.57 4.21
N GLY A 483 -23.05 -2.74 3.25
CA GLY A 483 -22.09 -1.66 3.50
C GLY A 483 -22.53 -0.64 4.55
N ILE A 484 -23.84 -0.41 4.73
CA ILE A 484 -24.36 0.55 5.71
C ILE A 484 -24.07 0.07 7.14
N ALA A 485 -24.49 -1.16 7.45
CA ALA A 485 -24.34 -1.71 8.79
C ALA A 485 -22.87 -2.09 9.07
N GLU A 486 -22.17 -2.68 8.10
CA GLU A 486 -20.73 -2.98 8.20
C GLU A 486 -19.89 -1.73 8.44
N GLY A 487 -20.19 -0.66 7.71
CA GLY A 487 -19.53 0.64 7.88
C GLY A 487 -19.74 1.20 9.29
N HIS A 488 -20.95 1.08 9.84
CA HIS A 488 -21.23 1.53 11.20
C HIS A 488 -20.47 0.69 12.25
N LEU A 489 -20.49 -0.63 12.14
CA LEU A 489 -19.77 -1.51 13.08
C LEU A 489 -18.27 -1.17 13.14
N ARG A 490 -17.66 -0.88 12.00
CA ARG A 490 -16.24 -0.49 11.90
C ARG A 490 -15.92 0.90 12.42
N THR A 491 -16.91 1.73 12.78
CA THR A 491 -16.62 3.02 13.44
C THR A 491 -16.14 2.86 14.88
N SER A 492 -16.29 1.67 15.47
CA SER A 492 -15.82 1.37 16.81
C SER A 492 -14.38 0.91 16.81
N PRO A 493 -13.49 1.46 17.64
CA PRO A 493 -12.11 1.00 17.75
C PRO A 493 -11.98 -0.44 18.29
N LEU A 494 -13.07 -1.05 18.75
CA LEU A 494 -13.09 -2.46 19.15
C LEU A 494 -13.14 -3.41 17.94
N VAL A 495 -13.59 -2.92 16.77
CA VAL A 495 -13.89 -3.72 15.57
C VAL A 495 -12.85 -3.45 14.49
N SER A 496 -12.14 -4.50 14.06
CA SER A 496 -11.26 -4.43 12.89
C SER A 496 -12.07 -4.56 11.60
N GLN A 497 -12.80 -5.66 11.46
CA GLN A 497 -13.63 -5.97 10.29
C GLN A 497 -15.03 -6.39 10.71
N ALA A 498 -15.99 -6.13 9.82
CA ALA A 498 -17.37 -6.61 9.96
C ALA A 498 -17.86 -7.06 8.58
N MET A 499 -18.45 -8.24 8.52
CA MET A 499 -18.99 -8.83 7.30
C MET A 499 -20.39 -9.36 7.56
N LEU A 500 -21.39 -8.81 6.87
CA LEU A 500 -22.75 -9.32 6.91
C LEU A 500 -22.87 -10.58 6.04
N VAL A 501 -23.64 -11.51 6.54
CA VAL A 501 -24.00 -12.79 5.89
C VAL A 501 -25.50 -12.98 5.96
N GLY A 502 -26.08 -13.74 5.04
CA GLY A 502 -27.54 -13.95 5.07
C GLY A 502 -28.14 -14.27 3.71
N ASP A 503 -27.33 -14.52 2.69
CA ASP A 503 -27.81 -14.91 1.38
C ASP A 503 -28.56 -16.24 1.48
N GLU A 504 -29.80 -16.29 0.94
CA GLU A 504 -30.75 -17.42 1.06
C GLU A 504 -31.06 -17.85 2.51
N LYS A 505 -30.68 -17.06 3.51
CA LYS A 505 -30.92 -17.34 4.94
C LYS A 505 -32.15 -16.58 5.46
N PRO A 506 -32.76 -17.03 6.59
CA PRO A 506 -34.00 -16.44 7.11
C PRO A 506 -33.83 -15.02 7.67
N PHE A 507 -32.61 -14.60 7.96
CA PHE A 507 -32.28 -13.26 8.49
C PHE A 507 -30.82 -12.91 8.22
N VAL A 508 -30.45 -11.64 8.47
CA VAL A 508 -29.08 -11.13 8.34
C VAL A 508 -28.33 -11.38 9.65
N ALA A 509 -27.12 -11.93 9.52
CA ALA A 509 -26.17 -12.08 10.62
C ALA A 509 -24.84 -11.39 10.28
N ALA A 510 -23.94 -11.25 11.29
CA ALA A 510 -22.66 -10.60 11.11
C ALA A 510 -21.50 -11.43 11.68
N LEU A 511 -20.40 -11.54 10.93
CA LEU A 511 -19.07 -11.90 11.41
C LEU A 511 -18.34 -10.62 11.79
N VAL A 512 -17.79 -10.56 13.01
CA VAL A 512 -17.08 -9.36 13.53
C VAL A 512 -15.73 -9.78 14.04
N THR A 513 -14.67 -9.07 13.69
CA THR A 513 -13.32 -9.29 14.23
C THR A 513 -12.92 -8.15 15.16
N LEU A 514 -12.10 -8.47 16.15
CA LEU A 514 -11.57 -7.48 17.10
C LEU A 514 -10.26 -6.92 16.55
N ASP A 515 -10.04 -5.60 16.72
CA ASP A 515 -8.82 -4.93 16.26
C ASP A 515 -7.66 -5.21 17.24
N PRO A 516 -6.61 -5.96 16.84
CA PRO A 516 -5.52 -6.35 17.72
C PRO A 516 -4.74 -5.17 18.29
N ASP A 517 -4.65 -4.07 17.55
CA ASP A 517 -3.87 -2.89 17.93
C ASP A 517 -4.55 -2.12 19.06
N THR A 518 -5.87 -2.04 19.04
CA THR A 518 -6.68 -1.26 19.99
C THR A 518 -7.29 -2.14 21.09
N LEU A 519 -7.38 -3.45 20.90
CA LEU A 519 -8.02 -4.37 21.85
C LEU A 519 -7.56 -4.20 23.30
N PRO A 520 -6.24 -4.11 23.62
CA PRO A 520 -5.80 -3.96 24.99
C PRO A 520 -6.39 -2.72 25.71
N GLU A 521 -6.54 -1.61 24.97
CA GLU A 521 -7.11 -0.38 25.50
C GLU A 521 -8.64 -0.48 25.64
N GLN A 522 -9.29 -1.15 24.71
CA GLN A 522 -10.73 -1.35 24.77
C GLN A 522 -11.14 -2.31 25.90
N LEU A 523 -10.35 -3.34 26.15
CA LEU A 523 -10.54 -4.24 27.29
C LEU A 523 -10.46 -3.47 28.63
N GLU A 524 -9.47 -2.59 28.78
CA GLU A 524 -9.36 -1.73 29.97
C GLU A 524 -10.59 -0.83 30.14
N HIS A 525 -11.13 -0.28 29.07
CA HIS A 525 -12.37 0.51 29.08
C HIS A 525 -13.59 -0.30 29.52
N LEU A 526 -13.58 -1.59 29.22
CA LEU A 526 -14.62 -2.54 29.64
C LEU A 526 -14.39 -3.09 31.06
N GLY A 527 -13.32 -2.65 31.74
CA GLY A 527 -12.94 -3.13 33.08
C GLY A 527 -12.31 -4.52 33.06
N LEU A 528 -11.72 -4.93 31.93
CA LEU A 528 -11.13 -6.26 31.71
C LEU A 528 -9.60 -6.16 31.69
N PRO A 529 -8.88 -7.28 31.95
CA PRO A 529 -7.44 -7.34 31.80
C PRO A 529 -7.00 -7.05 30.37
N ARG A 530 -6.01 -6.15 30.20
CA ARG A 530 -5.42 -5.81 28.90
C ARG A 530 -4.73 -6.99 28.20
N SER A 531 -4.40 -8.03 28.95
CA SER A 531 -3.67 -9.21 28.49
C SER A 531 -4.54 -10.31 27.88
N LEU A 532 -5.88 -10.13 27.86
CA LEU A 532 -6.75 -11.10 27.19
C LEU A 532 -6.39 -11.16 25.69
N SER A 533 -6.20 -12.37 25.22
CA SER A 533 -6.03 -12.64 23.78
C SER A 533 -7.34 -12.43 23.02
N ILE A 534 -7.24 -12.30 21.69
CA ILE A 534 -8.45 -12.17 20.83
C ILE A 534 -9.44 -13.32 21.05
N PRO A 535 -9.02 -14.62 21.10
CA PRO A 535 -9.95 -15.72 21.37
C PRO A 535 -10.66 -15.60 22.72
N GLU A 536 -9.97 -15.20 23.78
CA GLU A 536 -10.55 -15.00 25.12
C GLU A 536 -11.52 -13.83 25.13
N ALA A 537 -11.15 -12.71 24.50
CA ALA A 537 -11.98 -11.52 24.37
C ALA A 537 -13.25 -11.79 23.54
N ALA A 538 -13.15 -12.59 22.47
CA ALA A 538 -14.27 -12.91 21.58
C ALA A 538 -15.42 -13.65 22.27
N VAL A 539 -15.13 -14.42 23.29
CA VAL A 539 -16.14 -15.16 24.07
C VAL A 539 -16.55 -14.43 25.36
N HIS A 540 -15.91 -13.32 25.68
CA HIS A 540 -16.16 -12.61 26.95
C HIS A 540 -17.49 -11.84 26.91
N PRO A 541 -18.38 -12.00 27.93
CA PRO A 541 -19.71 -11.38 27.94
C PRO A 541 -19.70 -9.85 27.82
N ALA A 542 -18.73 -9.17 28.43
CA ALA A 542 -18.63 -7.70 28.36
C ALA A 542 -18.25 -7.21 26.95
N VAL A 543 -17.38 -7.96 26.24
CA VAL A 543 -17.03 -7.66 24.85
C VAL A 543 -18.24 -7.90 23.94
N ARG A 544 -18.93 -9.03 24.13
CA ARG A 544 -20.17 -9.32 23.39
C ARG A 544 -21.24 -8.25 23.63
N ALA A 545 -21.41 -7.75 24.86
CA ALA A 545 -22.35 -6.68 25.15
C ALA A 545 -21.96 -5.35 24.46
N ALA A 546 -20.66 -5.04 24.38
CA ALA A 546 -20.17 -3.86 23.66
C ALA A 546 -20.47 -3.96 22.16
N ILE A 547 -20.23 -5.12 21.52
CA ILE A 547 -20.57 -5.36 20.11
C ILE A 547 -22.08 -5.35 19.90
N GLN A 548 -22.88 -5.92 20.83
CA GLN A 548 -24.34 -5.89 20.73
C GLN A 548 -24.85 -4.45 20.64
N LYS A 549 -24.32 -3.54 21.47
CA LYS A 549 -24.68 -2.11 21.40
C LYS A 549 -24.41 -1.50 20.03
N LEU A 550 -23.27 -1.83 19.42
CA LEU A 550 -22.96 -1.37 18.05
C LEU A 550 -23.91 -1.95 17.00
N VAL A 551 -24.28 -3.21 17.15
CA VAL A 551 -25.29 -3.88 16.30
C VAL A 551 -26.65 -3.18 16.45
N ASP A 552 -27.06 -2.87 17.67
CA ASP A 552 -28.32 -2.16 17.93
C ASP A 552 -28.32 -0.76 17.30
N GLU A 553 -27.20 -0.04 17.36
CA GLU A 553 -27.01 1.25 16.71
C GLU A 553 -27.03 1.11 15.17
N ALA A 554 -26.35 0.12 14.61
CA ALA A 554 -26.35 -0.17 13.17
C ALA A 554 -27.77 -0.50 12.67
N ASN A 555 -28.55 -1.25 13.46
CA ASN A 555 -29.93 -1.62 13.14
C ASN A 555 -30.89 -0.42 13.09
N GLN A 556 -30.54 0.71 13.73
CA GLN A 556 -31.34 1.95 13.60
C GLN A 556 -31.15 2.63 12.26
N LEU A 557 -30.10 2.31 11.50
CA LEU A 557 -29.79 2.92 10.21
C LEU A 557 -30.45 2.20 9.02
N VAL A 558 -31.02 1.02 9.27
CA VAL A 558 -31.61 0.15 8.25
C VAL A 558 -33.02 -0.28 8.63
N SER A 559 -33.77 -0.85 7.68
CA SER A 559 -35.10 -1.38 7.99
C SER A 559 -35.00 -2.65 8.87
N ARG A 560 -36.07 -2.95 9.61
CA ARG A 560 -36.13 -4.15 10.47
C ARG A 560 -35.81 -5.47 9.74
N ALA A 561 -36.11 -5.55 8.47
CA ALA A 561 -35.84 -6.73 7.65
C ALA A 561 -34.36 -6.82 7.23
N GLU A 562 -33.65 -5.71 7.22
CA GLU A 562 -32.23 -5.59 6.89
C GLU A 562 -31.34 -5.65 8.15
N GLY A 563 -31.95 -5.57 9.33
CA GLY A 563 -31.24 -5.54 10.60
C GLY A 563 -30.53 -6.87 10.93
N ILE A 564 -29.37 -6.74 11.54
CA ILE A 564 -28.56 -7.85 12.05
C ILE A 564 -29.29 -8.49 13.24
N ARG A 565 -29.59 -9.78 13.17
CA ARG A 565 -30.29 -10.51 14.25
C ARG A 565 -29.34 -11.33 15.12
N GLU A 566 -28.28 -11.84 14.52
CA GLU A 566 -27.25 -12.62 15.18
C GLU A 566 -25.88 -12.13 14.74
N PHE A 567 -24.88 -12.28 15.61
CA PHE A 567 -23.49 -12.01 15.26
C PHE A 567 -22.54 -12.97 15.96
N ARG A 568 -21.41 -13.24 15.29
CA ARG A 568 -20.31 -14.00 15.83
C ARG A 568 -19.06 -13.12 15.90
N ILE A 569 -18.42 -13.06 17.07
CA ILE A 569 -17.09 -12.47 17.21
C ILE A 569 -16.09 -13.57 16.88
N MET A 570 -15.23 -13.31 15.91
CA MET A 570 -14.25 -14.28 15.44
C MET A 570 -13.07 -14.36 16.42
N SER A 571 -12.45 -15.54 16.53
CA SER A 571 -11.30 -15.77 17.40
C SER A 571 -9.97 -15.23 16.86
N ARG A 572 -9.98 -14.64 15.67
CA ARG A 572 -8.82 -14.02 15.01
C ARG A 572 -9.26 -12.82 14.17
N ASP A 573 -8.31 -11.96 13.83
CA ASP A 573 -8.57 -10.92 12.84
C ASP A 573 -8.46 -11.47 11.41
N LEU A 574 -8.99 -10.71 10.45
CA LEU A 574 -8.89 -10.96 9.02
C LEU A 574 -7.80 -10.06 8.46
N THR A 575 -6.75 -10.65 7.87
CA THR A 575 -5.59 -9.92 7.39
C THR A 575 -5.36 -10.11 5.89
N GLU A 576 -4.56 -9.25 5.30
CA GLU A 576 -4.07 -9.38 3.93
C GLU A 576 -3.10 -10.58 3.83
N GLU A 577 -2.25 -10.77 4.83
CA GLU A 577 -1.26 -11.84 4.88
C GLU A 577 -1.91 -13.22 4.84
N ASP A 578 -3.04 -13.40 5.54
CA ASP A 578 -3.85 -14.62 5.49
C ASP A 578 -4.72 -14.73 4.21
N GLY A 579 -4.70 -13.71 3.37
CA GLY A 579 -5.45 -13.67 2.13
C GLY A 579 -6.94 -13.38 2.29
N TYR A 580 -7.41 -12.85 3.43
CA TYR A 580 -8.82 -12.47 3.66
C TYR A 580 -9.13 -11.03 3.26
N LEU A 581 -8.09 -10.19 3.17
CA LEU A 581 -8.20 -8.86 2.62
C LEU A 581 -7.44 -8.75 1.29
N THR A 582 -7.85 -7.81 0.46
CA THR A 582 -7.05 -7.38 -0.69
C THR A 582 -5.99 -6.38 -0.23
N PRO A 583 -4.94 -6.07 -1.03
CA PRO A 583 -3.99 -4.99 -0.73
C PRO A 583 -4.65 -3.62 -0.50
N SER A 584 -5.83 -3.41 -1.07
CA SER A 584 -6.66 -2.22 -0.82
C SER A 584 -7.60 -2.37 0.39
N GLN A 585 -7.36 -3.35 1.27
CA GLN A 585 -8.07 -3.61 2.53
C GLN A 585 -9.58 -3.95 2.35
N LYS A 586 -9.95 -4.55 1.21
CA LYS A 586 -11.32 -5.01 0.95
C LYS A 586 -11.47 -6.49 1.31
N LEU A 587 -12.60 -6.86 1.93
CA LEU A 587 -12.92 -8.24 2.31
C LEU A 587 -13.04 -9.15 1.07
N ARG A 588 -12.38 -10.29 1.11
CA ARG A 588 -12.56 -11.39 0.15
C ARG A 588 -13.69 -12.31 0.65
N ARG A 589 -14.93 -11.83 0.51
CA ARG A 589 -16.13 -12.44 1.09
C ARG A 589 -16.27 -13.93 0.77
N ALA A 590 -16.05 -14.34 -0.48
CA ALA A 590 -16.17 -15.74 -0.87
C ALA A 590 -15.21 -16.66 -0.09
N LYS A 591 -13.93 -16.24 0.05
CA LYS A 591 -12.94 -17.00 0.83
C LYS A 591 -13.32 -17.05 2.30
N ILE A 592 -13.76 -15.93 2.88
CA ILE A 592 -14.19 -15.87 4.28
C ILE A 592 -15.38 -16.78 4.51
N LEU A 593 -16.38 -16.78 3.63
CA LEU A 593 -17.55 -17.68 3.72
C LEU A 593 -17.16 -19.15 3.60
N GLN A 594 -16.19 -19.47 2.76
CA GLN A 594 -15.69 -20.83 2.61
C GLN A 594 -14.96 -21.30 3.88
N ASP A 595 -13.98 -20.52 4.34
CA ASP A 595 -13.08 -20.92 5.42
C ASP A 595 -13.76 -20.84 6.80
N PHE A 596 -14.77 -19.98 6.97
CA PHE A 596 -15.52 -19.78 8.21
C PHE A 596 -17.00 -20.20 8.10
N SER A 597 -17.31 -21.12 7.18
CA SER A 597 -18.67 -21.64 7.00
C SER A 597 -19.28 -22.18 8.30
N SER A 598 -18.49 -22.81 9.16
CA SER A 598 -18.94 -23.30 10.47
C SER A 598 -19.47 -22.18 11.38
N TYR A 599 -18.84 -21.01 11.39
CA TYR A 599 -19.32 -19.86 12.17
C TYR A 599 -20.65 -19.33 11.62
N VAL A 600 -20.80 -19.35 10.29
CA VAL A 600 -22.05 -18.98 9.63
C VAL A 600 -23.15 -20.00 9.99
N ASP A 601 -22.85 -21.28 9.86
CA ASP A 601 -23.83 -22.35 10.17
C ASP A 601 -24.26 -22.36 11.64
N GLU A 602 -23.37 -22.05 12.58
CA GLU A 602 -23.71 -21.87 14.00
C GLU A 602 -24.74 -20.77 14.23
N MET A 603 -24.65 -19.62 13.49
CA MET A 603 -25.60 -18.51 13.62
C MET A 603 -26.99 -18.86 13.07
N TYR A 604 -27.07 -19.74 12.07
CA TYR A 604 -28.33 -20.18 11.46
C TYR A 604 -28.74 -21.58 11.88
N GLY A 605 -27.85 -22.27 12.61
CA GLY A 605 -28.07 -23.66 13.01
C GLY A 605 -29.40 -23.83 13.74
N LYS A 606 -30.13 -24.83 13.38
CA LYS A 606 -31.25 -25.32 14.15
C LYS A 606 -30.75 -25.50 15.60
N VAL A 607 -31.42 -24.90 16.55
CA VAL A 607 -31.41 -25.32 17.94
C VAL A 607 -31.92 -26.77 17.93
N SER A 608 -31.06 -27.71 17.57
CA SER A 608 -31.32 -29.11 17.86
C SER A 608 -30.95 -29.29 19.32
N ASP A 609 -31.94 -29.65 20.11
CA ASP A 609 -31.80 -30.09 21.48
C ASP A 609 -30.78 -31.24 21.57
N SER A 610 -29.51 -30.94 21.64
CA SER A 610 -28.49 -31.79 22.23
C SER A 610 -27.18 -31.04 22.46
N THR A 611 -27.05 -30.51 23.64
CA THR A 611 -25.79 -30.01 24.23
C THR A 611 -24.67 -31.05 24.28
N SER A 612 -24.96 -32.34 24.03
CA SER A 612 -23.99 -33.43 24.03
C SER A 612 -23.22 -33.59 22.69
N ASP A 613 -23.89 -33.35 21.55
CA ASP A 613 -23.28 -33.51 20.22
C ASP A 613 -22.33 -32.37 19.86
N SER A 614 -22.62 -31.17 20.33
CA SER A 614 -21.74 -30.01 20.10
C SER A 614 -20.44 -30.09 20.90
N LEU A 615 -20.51 -30.69 22.12
CA LEU A 615 -19.31 -30.92 22.95
C LEU A 615 -18.43 -32.03 22.35
N ALA A 616 -19.06 -33.09 21.80
CA ALA A 616 -18.36 -34.21 21.15
C ALA A 616 -17.63 -33.73 19.88
N ARG A 617 -18.26 -32.91 19.03
CA ARG A 617 -17.62 -32.33 17.82
C ARG A 617 -16.53 -31.34 18.14
N LEU A 618 -16.65 -30.54 19.21
CA LEU A 618 -15.58 -29.64 19.68
C LEU A 618 -14.39 -30.42 20.24
N GLN A 619 -14.65 -31.57 20.91
CA GLN A 619 -13.59 -32.45 21.39
C GLN A 619 -12.90 -33.18 20.24
N GLU A 620 -13.64 -33.64 19.24
CA GLU A 620 -13.12 -34.29 18.03
C GLU A 620 -12.28 -33.31 17.20
N TYR A 621 -12.76 -32.07 16.99
CA TYR A 621 -12.01 -31.00 16.32
C TYR A 621 -10.75 -30.58 17.10
N ALA A 622 -10.82 -30.46 18.41
CA ALA A 622 -9.67 -30.18 19.26
C ALA A 622 -8.63 -31.32 19.23
N ALA A 623 -9.08 -32.57 19.14
CA ALA A 623 -8.22 -33.73 18.99
C ALA A 623 -7.54 -33.75 17.62
N GLU A 624 -8.27 -33.49 16.53
CA GLU A 624 -7.74 -33.42 15.17
C GLU A 624 -6.73 -32.29 14.97
N GLN A 625 -6.99 -31.11 15.57
CA GLN A 625 -6.01 -30.01 15.57
C GLN A 625 -4.77 -30.34 16.41
N SER A 626 -4.93 -31.00 17.54
CA SER A 626 -3.82 -31.44 18.38
C SER A 626 -2.93 -32.46 17.66
N GLU A 627 -3.52 -33.37 16.88
CA GLU A 627 -2.82 -34.36 16.07
C GLU A 627 -2.03 -33.68 14.91
N LYS A 628 -2.66 -32.75 14.18
CA LYS A 628 -1.99 -31.92 13.15
C LYS A 628 -0.86 -31.06 13.72
N PHE A 629 -1.03 -30.49 14.91
CA PHE A 629 0.03 -29.78 15.60
C PHE A 629 1.17 -30.69 16.06
N ALA A 630 0.87 -31.92 16.43
CA ALA A 630 1.87 -32.93 16.78
C ALA A 630 2.69 -33.34 15.54
N GLU A 631 2.01 -33.60 14.40
CA GLU A 631 2.67 -33.91 13.11
C GLU A 631 3.55 -32.75 12.62
N LEU A 632 3.07 -31.50 12.70
CA LEU A 632 3.87 -30.32 12.34
C LEU A 632 5.09 -30.11 13.25
N ARG A 633 4.96 -30.43 14.53
CA ARG A 633 6.10 -30.40 15.46
C ARG A 633 7.12 -31.49 15.14
N GLU A 634 6.67 -32.65 14.77
CA GLU A 634 7.53 -33.79 14.40
C GLU A 634 8.29 -33.48 13.11
N GLN A 635 7.60 -32.99 12.07
CA GLN A 635 8.21 -32.53 10.82
C GLN A 635 9.19 -31.36 11.02
N ALA A 636 8.87 -30.41 11.91
CA ALA A 636 9.78 -29.32 12.25
C ALA A 636 11.02 -29.81 13.02
N ALA A 637 10.84 -30.82 13.89
CA ALA A 637 11.95 -31.44 14.62
C ALA A 637 12.86 -32.25 13.67
N GLU A 638 12.30 -32.98 12.71
CA GLU A 638 13.07 -33.70 11.68
C GLU A 638 13.88 -32.75 10.82
N ARG A 639 13.28 -31.68 10.31
CA ARG A 639 14.00 -30.65 9.53
C ARG A 639 15.10 -29.94 10.33
N LEU A 640 14.88 -29.68 11.60
CA LEU A 640 15.91 -29.14 12.49
C LEU A 640 17.06 -30.12 12.71
N HIS A 641 16.77 -31.42 12.77
CA HIS A 641 17.78 -32.48 12.87
C HIS A 641 18.61 -32.59 11.56
N GLU A 642 17.94 -32.65 10.43
CA GLU A 642 18.60 -32.64 9.11
C GLU A 642 19.47 -31.42 8.91
N TYR A 643 19.00 -30.25 9.30
CA TYR A 643 19.76 -29.00 9.24
C TYR A 643 20.99 -29.00 10.17
N ALA A 644 20.83 -29.55 11.38
CA ALA A 644 21.94 -29.67 12.32
C ALA A 644 23.01 -30.67 11.82
N ASP A 645 22.58 -31.77 11.21
CA ASP A 645 23.47 -32.76 10.62
C ASP A 645 24.24 -32.18 9.41
N GLN A 646 23.58 -31.46 8.51
CA GLN A 646 24.21 -30.76 7.40
C GLN A 646 25.22 -29.70 7.86
N GLN A 647 24.91 -28.95 8.93
CA GLN A 647 25.85 -27.97 9.49
C GLN A 647 27.07 -28.66 10.15
N THR A 648 26.86 -29.83 10.74
CA THR A 648 27.94 -30.62 11.37
C THR A 648 28.88 -31.21 10.29
N GLU A 649 28.33 -31.71 9.20
CA GLU A 649 29.08 -32.19 8.02
C GLU A 649 29.89 -31.05 7.37
N ARG A 650 29.27 -29.91 7.17
CA ARG A 650 29.91 -28.71 6.60
C ARG A 650 31.03 -28.16 7.49
N LEU A 651 30.84 -28.24 8.81
CA LEU A 651 31.92 -27.90 9.80
C LEU A 651 33.08 -28.92 9.77
N ALA A 652 32.78 -30.19 9.52
CA ALA A 652 33.79 -31.22 9.37
C ALA A 652 34.61 -31.00 8.08
N GLU A 653 33.98 -30.74 6.95
CA GLU A 653 34.65 -30.41 5.69
C GLU A 653 35.51 -29.14 5.81
N LEU A 654 35.02 -28.10 6.47
CA LEU A 654 35.79 -26.86 6.70
C LEU A 654 37.01 -27.09 7.62
N ARG A 655 36.89 -28.01 8.58
CA ARG A 655 38.03 -28.42 9.44
C ARG A 655 39.08 -29.20 8.66
N GLU A 656 38.65 -30.08 7.76
CA GLU A 656 39.53 -30.84 6.90
C GLU A 656 40.27 -29.94 5.90
N GLN A 657 39.60 -29.03 5.25
CA GLN A 657 40.19 -28.01 4.37
C GLN A 657 41.16 -27.07 5.13
N ALA A 658 40.81 -26.73 6.37
CA ALA A 658 41.69 -25.92 7.19
C ALA A 658 42.93 -26.68 7.64
N ALA A 659 42.82 -28.00 7.90
CA ALA A 659 43.95 -28.87 8.22
C ALA A 659 44.91 -29.05 7.03
N GLU A 660 44.36 -29.29 5.82
CA GLU A 660 45.14 -29.36 4.59
C GLU A 660 45.89 -28.05 4.30
N LYS A 661 45.21 -26.90 4.43
CA LYS A 661 45.85 -25.59 4.28
C LYS A 661 46.95 -25.34 5.32
N PHE A 662 46.75 -25.84 6.53
CA PHE A 662 47.76 -25.70 7.59
C PHE A 662 48.98 -26.58 7.29
N GLU A 663 48.79 -27.77 6.73
CA GLU A 663 49.90 -28.67 6.30
C GLU A 663 50.64 -28.06 5.11
N GLU A 664 49.97 -27.52 4.09
CA GLU A 664 50.59 -26.77 2.99
C GLU A 664 51.40 -25.56 3.46
N LEU A 665 50.87 -24.78 4.39
CA LEU A 665 51.60 -23.66 4.99
C LEU A 665 52.82 -24.11 5.78
N ARG A 666 52.76 -25.27 6.41
CA ARG A 666 53.85 -25.88 7.16
C ARG A 666 54.93 -26.36 6.23
N GLU A 667 54.60 -27.00 5.10
CA GLU A 667 55.54 -27.39 4.08
C GLU A 667 56.18 -26.17 3.39
N GLN A 668 55.41 -25.12 3.05
CA GLN A 668 55.95 -23.87 2.50
C GLN A 668 56.88 -23.16 3.48
N THR A 669 56.57 -23.22 4.81
CA THR A 669 57.43 -22.63 5.84
C THR A 669 58.71 -23.46 6.04
N ALA A 670 58.62 -24.80 5.91
CA ALA A 670 59.77 -25.69 5.94
C ALA A 670 60.70 -25.51 4.75
N GLU A 671 60.12 -25.31 3.55
CA GLU A 671 60.90 -24.98 2.33
C GLU A 671 61.57 -23.60 2.42
N MET A 672 60.89 -22.61 3.00
CA MET A 672 61.47 -21.28 3.23
C MET A 672 62.58 -21.29 4.29
N MET A 673 62.54 -22.20 5.27
CA MET A 673 63.59 -22.35 6.27
C MET A 673 64.79 -23.17 5.75
N GLN A 674 64.64 -23.97 4.68
CA GLN A 674 65.76 -24.69 4.10
C GLN A 674 66.60 -23.86 3.11
N LYS A 675 66.02 -22.82 2.47
CA LYS A 675 66.77 -21.93 1.57
C LYS A 675 67.88 -21.06 2.18
N PRO A 676 67.91 -20.71 3.45
CA PRO A 676 69.05 -19.96 4.03
C PRO A 676 70.28 -20.79 4.33
N GLN A 677 70.22 -22.16 4.36
CA GLN A 677 71.40 -22.94 4.73
C GLN A 677 72.28 -23.29 3.50
N GLU A 678 71.77 -23.30 2.31
CA GLU A 678 72.58 -23.52 1.09
C GLU A 678 73.28 -22.24 0.61
N GLU A 679 72.80 -21.04 0.91
CA GLU A 679 73.52 -19.80 0.60
C GLU A 679 74.61 -19.43 1.60
N LYS A 680 74.48 -19.88 2.88
CA LYS A 680 75.58 -19.72 3.85
C LYS A 680 76.78 -20.60 3.66
N ALA A 681 76.62 -21.72 2.97
CA ALA A 681 77.72 -22.64 2.64
C ALA A 681 78.57 -22.18 1.43
N LYS A 682 78.12 -21.17 0.67
CA LYS A 682 78.88 -20.63 -0.49
C LYS A 682 79.55 -19.28 -0.22
N ASP A 683 79.19 -18.60 0.88
CA ASP A 683 79.81 -17.31 1.26
C ASP A 683 80.93 -17.41 2.27
N ASP A 684 81.03 -18.51 3.03
CA ASP A 684 82.14 -18.77 4.02
C ASP A 684 83.39 -19.21 3.36
N ALA A 685 83.48 -19.44 2.06
CA ALA A 685 84.70 -19.84 1.34
C ALA A 685 85.44 -18.65 0.69
N LYS A 686 85.06 -17.41 0.94
CA LYS A 686 85.65 -16.22 0.26
C LYS A 686 85.99 -15.00 1.11
N LYS A 687 86.05 -15.08 2.41
CA LYS A 687 86.55 -13.99 3.24
C LYS A 687 87.33 -14.49 4.45
N SER A 688 88.42 -15.18 4.21
CA SER A 688 89.64 -15.14 5.04
C SER A 688 90.58 -14.19 4.36
N GLU A 689 90.53 -12.91 4.62
CA GLU A 689 91.67 -12.01 4.60
C GLU A 689 91.28 -10.59 4.89
N LYS A 690 91.89 -10.08 5.91
CA LYS A 690 92.04 -8.69 6.35
C LYS A 690 91.15 -8.19 7.50
N ALA A 691 91.67 -8.49 8.58
CA ALA A 691 92.28 -7.83 9.74
C ALA A 691 91.95 -6.31 10.00
N LYS A 692 91.72 -6.14 11.33
CA LYS A 692 92.04 -4.97 12.22
C LYS A 692 90.98 -3.90 12.42
N LYS A 693 90.32 -4.05 13.58
CA LYS A 693 90.23 -3.18 14.76
C LYS A 693 90.32 -1.64 14.62
N PRO A 694 89.93 -0.86 15.62
CA PRO A 694 88.80 -0.93 16.61
C PRO A 694 88.09 0.45 16.87
N GLU A 695 87.28 0.44 17.97
CA GLU A 695 86.89 1.52 18.88
C GLU A 695 85.67 2.38 18.51
N LYS A 696 84.78 2.56 19.37
CA LYS A 696 84.35 2.91 20.69
C LYS A 696 82.87 3.36 20.64
N ALA A 697 82.02 2.79 21.42
CA ALA A 697 81.44 3.29 22.69
C ALA A 697 80.45 4.45 22.54
N GLU A 698 79.35 4.26 23.04
CA GLU A 698 78.44 4.81 24.10
C GLU A 698 77.02 4.83 23.66
N ASP A 699 76.23 4.12 24.30
CA ASP A 699 75.52 4.13 25.59
C ASP A 699 74.22 4.99 25.53
N SER A 700 73.25 4.40 26.05
CA SER A 700 72.16 4.71 26.97
C SER A 700 70.77 4.53 26.41
N SER A 701 70.17 3.48 26.84
CA SER A 701 69.17 3.37 27.92
C SER A 701 67.81 3.99 27.67
N ALA A 702 66.90 3.08 27.71
CA ALA A 702 65.81 2.93 28.70
C ALA A 702 64.44 3.55 28.26
N GLU A 703 63.55 2.75 28.31
CA GLU A 703 62.39 2.44 29.15
C GLU A 703 61.02 2.83 28.58
N ALA A 704 60.19 1.82 28.54
CA ALA A 704 58.74 1.94 28.59
C ALA A 704 58.31 2.39 30.02
N PRO A 705 57.12 2.90 30.27
CA PRO A 705 55.98 2.01 30.46
C PRO A 705 54.60 2.61 30.16
N ALA A 706 53.65 1.71 30.25
CA ALA A 706 52.23 1.71 30.29
C ALA A 706 51.51 2.71 31.22
N GLU A 707 50.21 2.85 30.94
CA GLU A 707 49.06 2.86 31.85
C GLU A 707 48.18 4.12 31.91
N LYS A 708 46.87 3.81 31.73
CA LYS A 708 45.65 4.28 32.44
C LYS A 708 45.08 5.67 32.21
N ALA A 709 43.84 5.57 31.68
CA ALA A 709 42.52 5.95 32.27
C ALA A 709 42.40 7.27 33.06
N GLU A 710 41.49 8.10 32.70
CA GLU A 710 40.29 8.52 33.45
C GLU A 710 39.65 9.82 32.97
N ALA A 711 38.35 9.73 32.94
CA ALA A 711 37.31 10.73 32.94
C ALA A 711 37.60 12.08 33.66
N LYS A 712 36.92 13.13 33.14
CA LYS A 712 36.06 14.12 33.83
C LYS A 712 35.67 15.26 32.90
N LYS A 713 34.34 15.40 32.71
CA LYS A 713 33.41 16.46 33.17
C LYS A 713 33.93 17.91 33.20
N ALA A 714 33.26 18.76 32.53
CA ALA A 714 32.40 19.85 33.01
C ALA A 714 32.46 21.05 32.04
N GLU A 715 31.25 21.46 31.61
CA GLU A 715 30.59 22.76 31.85
C GLU A 715 31.29 24.00 31.28
N GLY A 716 30.44 24.72 30.56
CA GLY A 716 30.44 26.15 30.64
C GLY A 716 30.10 26.90 29.36
N ASP A 717 28.88 27.25 29.25
CA ASP A 717 28.25 28.53 28.90
C ASP A 717 28.68 29.40 27.68
N ASN A 718 27.61 29.85 27.03
CA ASN A 718 27.40 31.16 26.41
C ASN A 718 27.94 31.44 24.98
N ALA A 719 27.11 31.37 24.00
CA ALA A 719 26.40 32.55 23.40
C ALA A 719 25.35 32.00 22.42
#